data_9e103f6d0eb5774bff3c8c9b7178971c
#
_entry.id   9e103f6d0eb5774bff3c8c9b7178971c
#
_cell.length_a   1.000
_cell.length_b   1.000
_cell.length_c   1.000
_cell.angle_alpha   90.00
_cell.angle_beta   90.00
_cell.angle_gamma   90.00
#
_symmetry.space_group_name_H-M   'P 1'
#
loop_
_entity.id
_entity.type
_entity.pdbx_description
1 polymer ?
#
loop_
_entity_poly.entity_id
_entity_poly.type
_entity_poly.pdbx_seq_one_letter_code
_entity_poly.pdbx_strand_id
1 'polypeptide(L)'
;MELKSTALGKHLAQHPYNRVQLLNAGVNVSGDRHEYLIPFNQLLAIRCKKGLIWGELEFELPESKVVRLHGTEWQETQQFYRHLFKAWQSWSQEMSDVSSAVLQRLVDEISEQEHRDGWFSRQALMRVQQEIRAGFAALPLPLARLNEFDACRDNYQQCLCWLEQGEAKRQQANQRWTQTTLVAQRAFFDTVESSPLNPSQCQAVVNGENAVLVLAGAGSGKTSVLVARAAWLLHRGEASPQQILLLAFGRQAAEEMNSRIRERLDTDDVRAMTFHALALHIIQQCSRKVPVISRLETDGVYRREFLSRHWQQQCDEKKTQAKGWRQWLTEELEWTLPEGNFWQDSVLASRLAGRLERWLGLMRMQGGTQSEMLALADDETRPLFQQRLRLMAPLLKAWKKALKDEGAVDFSGLIHQAVNYLDKGRFVSPWHHILVDEFQDISPQRARLLEALRRQSPESSLFAVGDDWQAIYRFSGAELTLTTAFEQHFGEGAQCILDTTYRFNHRIGEIANRFIQQNPAQLKKTLNSLRDGDKKSVVLLEQEQLDALLDKMSGYVTPEARILILARYHHLRPEVLDKAQTRWPNLHLDFMTIHASKGQQADYVIVLGLHEGRDGFPAPVRESVLEAVLLPRPEPYPDAEERRLLYVALTRAKHQVWLLYSRDEPSIFVDDLHQLGVPMPRKPG
;
A
#
# COMPACT_ATOMS: atom_id res chain seq x y z
N MET A 1 33.62 -19.87 -53.06
CA MET A 1 32.84 -20.62 -54.05
C MET A 1 31.65 -19.75 -54.47
N GLU A 2 31.27 -19.79 -55.73
CA GLU A 2 30.25 -18.91 -56.29
C GLU A 2 29.33 -19.72 -57.23
N LEU A 3 28.03 -19.41 -57.25
CA LEU A 3 27.02 -19.92 -58.18
C LEU A 3 26.32 -18.77 -58.87
N LYS A 4 26.14 -18.86 -60.20
CA LYS A 4 25.50 -17.81 -61.00
C LYS A 4 24.35 -18.39 -61.82
N SER A 5 23.33 -17.57 -62.06
CA SER A 5 22.28 -17.91 -63.01
C SER A 5 22.85 -17.98 -64.43
N THR A 6 22.33 -18.89 -65.26
CA THR A 6 22.67 -18.97 -66.69
C THR A 6 22.21 -17.70 -67.40
N ALA A 7 22.75 -17.37 -68.56
CA ALA A 7 22.36 -16.18 -69.35
C ALA A 7 20.86 -16.16 -69.65
N LEU A 8 20.25 -17.31 -70.02
CA LEU A 8 18.81 -17.48 -70.20
C LEU A 8 18.03 -17.44 -68.88
N GLY A 9 18.55 -18.06 -67.83
CA GLY A 9 17.96 -18.05 -66.52
C GLY A 9 17.87 -16.68 -65.93
N LYS A 10 18.86 -15.80 -66.11
CA LYS A 10 18.87 -14.42 -65.69
C LYS A 10 17.76 -13.57 -66.33
N HIS A 11 17.44 -13.82 -67.63
CA HIS A 11 16.41 -13.07 -68.38
C HIS A 11 14.98 -13.53 -68.03
N LEU A 12 14.81 -14.79 -67.68
CA LEU A 12 13.52 -15.40 -67.44
C LEU A 12 13.11 -15.47 -65.95
N ALA A 13 14.10 -15.28 -65.06
CA ALA A 13 13.84 -15.28 -63.63
C ALA A 13 13.20 -13.96 -63.19
N GLN A 14 12.07 -14.05 -62.48
CA GLN A 14 11.36 -12.91 -61.89
C GLN A 14 11.95 -12.45 -60.56
N HIS A 15 13.18 -12.92 -60.20
CA HIS A 15 13.82 -12.63 -58.93
C HIS A 15 14.98 -11.65 -59.10
N PRO A 16 15.23 -10.76 -58.12
CA PRO A 16 16.25 -9.72 -58.25
C PRO A 16 17.68 -10.24 -58.14
N TYR A 17 17.85 -11.53 -57.74
CA TYR A 17 19.16 -12.11 -57.48
C TYR A 17 19.56 -13.08 -58.58
N ASN A 18 20.80 -13.01 -59.02
CA ASN A 18 21.37 -13.86 -60.08
C ASN A 18 22.70 -14.50 -59.71
N ARG A 19 23.20 -14.28 -58.51
CA ARG A 19 24.48 -14.74 -58.01
C ARG A 19 24.44 -15.01 -56.52
N VAL A 20 25.06 -16.05 -56.06
CA VAL A 20 25.32 -16.35 -54.64
C VAL A 20 26.77 -16.71 -54.41
N GLN A 21 27.37 -16.14 -53.37
CA GLN A 21 28.77 -16.42 -52.97
C GLN A 21 28.78 -16.91 -51.52
N LEU A 22 29.48 -18.05 -51.31
CA LEU A 22 29.72 -18.56 -49.97
C LEU A 22 30.84 -17.76 -49.32
N LEU A 23 30.57 -17.25 -48.11
CA LEU A 23 31.50 -16.58 -47.22
C LEU A 23 31.83 -17.45 -46.00
N ASN A 24 32.77 -17.03 -45.14
CA ASN A 24 33.19 -17.81 -43.98
C ASN A 24 32.04 -18.04 -42.97
N ALA A 25 31.15 -17.05 -42.79
CA ALA A 25 30.07 -17.11 -41.80
C ALA A 25 28.69 -16.70 -42.38
N GLY A 26 28.46 -16.95 -43.68
CA GLY A 26 27.21 -16.58 -44.34
C GLY A 26 27.25 -16.73 -45.84
N VAL A 27 26.25 -16.23 -46.50
CA VAL A 27 26.17 -16.15 -47.97
C VAL A 27 25.85 -14.72 -48.40
N ASN A 28 26.47 -14.28 -49.50
CA ASN A 28 26.15 -13.04 -50.17
C ASN A 28 25.34 -13.34 -51.43
N VAL A 29 24.10 -12.90 -51.47
CA VAL A 29 23.19 -13.07 -52.61
C VAL A 29 23.08 -11.74 -53.32
N SER A 30 23.48 -11.67 -54.61
CA SER A 30 23.56 -10.43 -55.35
C SER A 30 22.89 -10.54 -56.73
N GLY A 31 22.50 -9.40 -57.27
CA GLY A 31 21.93 -9.20 -58.57
C GLY A 31 22.42 -7.89 -59.17
N ASP A 32 21.85 -7.46 -60.31
CA ASP A 32 22.32 -6.26 -61.03
C ASP A 32 22.13 -4.95 -60.24
N ARG A 33 21.15 -4.93 -59.30
CA ARG A 33 20.78 -3.71 -58.50
C ARG A 33 20.61 -4.01 -57.01
N HIS A 34 20.69 -5.26 -56.61
CA HIS A 34 20.41 -5.70 -55.21
C HIS A 34 21.55 -6.60 -54.73
N GLU A 35 21.94 -6.36 -53.51
CA GLU A 35 22.88 -7.22 -52.79
C GLU A 35 22.32 -7.47 -51.39
N TYR A 36 22.37 -8.70 -50.93
CA TYR A 36 21.83 -9.10 -49.63
C TYR A 36 22.77 -10.09 -48.95
N LEU A 37 23.38 -9.67 -47.87
CA LEU A 37 24.23 -10.53 -47.02
C LEU A 37 23.34 -11.32 -46.07
N ILE A 38 23.43 -12.63 -46.10
CA ILE A 38 22.73 -13.55 -45.18
C ILE A 38 23.77 -14.20 -44.27
N PRO A 39 23.95 -13.70 -43.06
CA PRO A 39 24.84 -14.37 -42.10
C PRO A 39 24.21 -15.69 -41.63
N PHE A 40 25.00 -16.67 -41.29
CA PHE A 40 24.53 -17.99 -40.85
C PHE A 40 23.67 -17.95 -39.59
N ASN A 41 23.86 -16.97 -38.74
CA ASN A 41 23.01 -16.76 -37.54
C ASN A 41 21.57 -16.29 -37.83
N GLN A 42 21.28 -15.88 -39.07
CA GLN A 42 19.92 -15.56 -39.51
C GLN A 42 19.32 -16.65 -40.40
N LEU A 43 20.06 -17.69 -40.73
CA LEU A 43 19.65 -18.74 -41.65
C LEU A 43 18.94 -19.87 -40.91
N LEU A 44 17.63 -20.03 -41.17
CA LEU A 44 16.80 -21.08 -40.58
C LEU A 44 16.85 -22.38 -41.37
N ALA A 45 16.78 -22.31 -42.71
CA ALA A 45 16.85 -23.46 -43.57
C ALA A 45 17.40 -23.10 -44.95
N ILE A 46 18.01 -24.08 -45.61
CA ILE A 46 18.47 -24.01 -47.01
C ILE A 46 17.76 -25.11 -47.76
N ARG A 47 17.09 -24.76 -48.86
CA ARG A 47 16.44 -25.76 -49.73
C ARG A 47 16.99 -25.66 -51.14
N CYS A 48 17.28 -26.84 -51.73
CA CYS A 48 17.69 -26.97 -53.10
C CYS A 48 16.59 -27.71 -53.87
N LYS A 49 16.03 -27.09 -54.90
CA LYS A 49 14.96 -27.63 -55.69
C LYS A 49 15.36 -27.73 -57.17
N LYS A 50 14.93 -28.80 -57.85
CA LYS A 50 15.07 -28.94 -59.29
C LYS A 50 13.76 -28.48 -59.96
N GLY A 51 13.82 -27.37 -60.70
CA GLY A 51 12.72 -26.97 -61.58
C GLY A 51 12.70 -27.78 -62.87
N LEU A 52 11.82 -27.40 -63.77
CA LEU A 52 11.70 -28.10 -65.07
C LEU A 52 13.00 -28.02 -65.90
N ILE A 53 13.72 -26.93 -65.86
CA ILE A 53 14.93 -26.63 -66.66
C ILE A 53 16.10 -26.29 -65.77
N TRP A 54 15.91 -25.50 -64.70
CA TRP A 54 16.98 -24.93 -63.87
C TRP A 54 16.93 -25.40 -62.41
N GLY A 55 18.01 -25.19 -61.70
CA GLY A 55 18.12 -25.32 -60.26
C GLY A 55 17.67 -24.05 -59.55
N GLU A 56 17.20 -24.24 -58.31
CA GLU A 56 16.75 -23.15 -57.39
C GLU A 56 17.37 -23.39 -56.00
N LEU A 57 17.85 -22.32 -55.40
CA LEU A 57 18.22 -22.26 -53.97
C LEU A 57 17.31 -21.33 -53.25
N GLU A 58 16.76 -21.80 -52.13
CA GLU A 58 15.96 -21.00 -51.20
C GLU A 58 16.68 -20.90 -49.86
N PHE A 59 16.70 -19.67 -49.30
CA PHE A 59 17.24 -19.36 -47.97
C PHE A 59 16.05 -18.87 -47.13
N GLU A 60 15.70 -19.64 -46.12
CA GLU A 60 14.65 -19.30 -45.19
C GLU A 60 15.21 -18.49 -44.00
N LEU A 61 14.64 -17.34 -43.73
CA LEU A 61 15.07 -16.36 -42.72
C LEU A 61 13.95 -16.16 -41.68
N PRO A 62 14.22 -15.52 -40.54
CA PRO A 62 13.17 -15.12 -39.59
C PRO A 62 12.06 -14.34 -40.24
N GLU A 63 10.88 -14.30 -39.55
CA GLU A 63 9.68 -13.60 -40.03
C GLU A 63 9.13 -14.12 -41.38
N SER A 64 9.35 -15.43 -41.68
CA SER A 64 8.91 -16.09 -42.92
C SER A 64 9.46 -15.45 -44.19
N LYS A 65 10.57 -14.72 -44.11
CA LYS A 65 11.28 -14.15 -45.24
C LYS A 65 12.05 -15.23 -46.01
N VAL A 66 11.85 -15.29 -47.32
CA VAL A 66 12.54 -16.24 -48.18
C VAL A 66 13.33 -15.49 -49.24
N VAL A 67 14.63 -15.73 -49.35
CA VAL A 67 15.48 -15.25 -50.41
C VAL A 67 15.73 -16.41 -51.40
N ARG A 68 15.52 -16.15 -52.68
CA ARG A 68 15.60 -17.18 -53.74
C ARG A 68 16.58 -16.80 -54.82
N LEU A 69 17.35 -17.82 -55.27
CA LEU A 69 18.16 -17.76 -56.48
C LEU A 69 17.64 -18.78 -57.50
N HIS A 70 17.23 -18.31 -58.64
CA HIS A 70 16.74 -19.16 -59.76
C HIS A 70 17.66 -19.12 -60.98
N GLY A 71 17.40 -20.03 -61.94
CA GLY A 71 17.97 -19.99 -63.26
C GLY A 71 19.41 -20.51 -63.30
N THR A 72 19.84 -21.28 -62.33
CA THR A 72 21.17 -21.87 -62.21
C THR A 72 21.22 -23.25 -62.88
N GLU A 73 22.40 -23.69 -63.33
CA GLU A 73 22.58 -25.02 -63.84
C GLU A 73 22.45 -26.05 -62.71
N TRP A 74 21.71 -27.14 -62.94
CA TRP A 74 21.32 -28.07 -61.89
C TRP A 74 22.51 -28.76 -61.19
N GLN A 75 23.50 -29.21 -61.96
CA GLN A 75 24.64 -29.90 -61.37
C GLN A 75 25.50 -28.95 -60.53
N GLU A 76 25.72 -27.70 -61.01
CA GLU A 76 26.44 -26.67 -60.29
C GLU A 76 25.65 -26.27 -59.02
N THR A 77 24.31 -26.19 -59.13
CA THR A 77 23.43 -25.89 -57.97
C THR A 77 23.58 -26.95 -56.89
N GLN A 78 23.55 -28.24 -57.26
CA GLN A 78 23.72 -29.33 -56.31
C GLN A 78 25.11 -29.35 -55.68
N GLN A 79 26.15 -29.06 -56.46
CA GLN A 79 27.53 -29.02 -55.97
C GLN A 79 27.69 -27.84 -54.97
N PHE A 80 27.21 -26.68 -55.36
CA PHE A 80 27.23 -25.49 -54.47
C PHE A 80 26.43 -25.74 -53.19
N TYR A 81 25.22 -26.28 -53.30
CA TYR A 81 24.39 -26.62 -52.15
C TYR A 81 25.09 -27.56 -51.17
N ARG A 82 25.76 -28.61 -51.65
CA ARG A 82 26.48 -29.54 -50.78
C ARG A 82 27.60 -28.86 -49.99
N HIS A 83 28.34 -27.97 -50.62
CA HIS A 83 29.43 -27.22 -49.96
C HIS A 83 28.87 -26.19 -48.96
N LEU A 84 27.88 -25.46 -49.38
CA LEU A 84 27.18 -24.51 -48.50
C LEU A 84 26.55 -25.19 -47.30
N PHE A 85 25.82 -26.27 -47.53
CA PHE A 85 25.16 -27.02 -46.44
C PHE A 85 26.17 -27.59 -45.45
N LYS A 86 27.29 -28.14 -45.93
CA LYS A 86 28.37 -28.61 -45.08
C LYS A 86 29.00 -27.48 -44.27
N ALA A 87 29.27 -26.34 -44.89
CA ALA A 87 29.83 -25.18 -44.20
C ALA A 87 28.88 -24.65 -43.13
N TRP A 88 27.58 -24.55 -43.47
CA TRP A 88 26.53 -24.12 -42.53
C TRP A 88 26.33 -25.12 -41.39
N GLN A 89 26.36 -26.43 -41.65
CA GLN A 89 26.32 -27.47 -40.61
C GLN A 89 27.51 -27.39 -39.66
N SER A 90 28.75 -27.28 -40.21
CA SER A 90 29.97 -27.19 -39.38
C SER A 90 29.93 -25.94 -38.52
N TRP A 91 29.57 -24.79 -39.08
CA TRP A 91 29.37 -23.54 -38.32
C TRP A 91 28.26 -23.69 -37.27
N SER A 92 27.13 -24.31 -37.61
CA SER A 92 26.03 -24.51 -36.69
C SER A 92 26.41 -25.42 -35.51
N GLN A 93 27.21 -26.47 -35.75
CA GLN A 93 27.70 -27.35 -34.69
C GLN A 93 28.66 -26.61 -33.74
N GLU A 94 29.59 -25.83 -34.29
CA GLU A 94 30.49 -25.00 -33.47
C GLU A 94 29.70 -23.97 -32.62
N MET A 95 28.71 -23.32 -33.22
CA MET A 95 27.86 -22.35 -32.52
C MET A 95 26.90 -23.01 -31.53
N SER A 96 26.55 -24.29 -31.73
CA SER A 96 25.74 -25.03 -30.72
C SER A 96 26.52 -25.24 -29.44
N ASP A 97 27.82 -25.50 -29.51
CA ASP A 97 28.68 -25.68 -28.33
C ASP A 97 28.78 -24.35 -27.53
N VAL A 98 28.96 -23.22 -28.25
CA VAL A 98 28.94 -21.88 -27.64
C VAL A 98 27.57 -21.58 -27.01
N SER A 99 26.50 -21.88 -27.74
CA SER A 99 25.13 -21.66 -27.25
C SER A 99 24.79 -22.51 -26.03
N SER A 100 25.25 -23.77 -26.03
CA SER A 100 25.08 -24.70 -24.91
C SER A 100 25.73 -24.16 -23.63
N ALA A 101 26.95 -23.61 -23.73
CA ALA A 101 27.63 -23.01 -22.57
C ALA A 101 26.87 -21.82 -21.99
N VAL A 102 26.29 -20.97 -22.84
CA VAL A 102 25.46 -19.85 -22.39
C VAL A 102 24.17 -20.36 -21.72
N LEU A 103 23.50 -21.31 -22.36
CA LEU A 103 22.26 -21.89 -21.82
C LEU A 103 22.50 -22.63 -20.50
N GLN A 104 23.61 -23.35 -20.37
CA GLN A 104 23.98 -24.03 -19.12
C GLN A 104 24.16 -23.02 -17.98
N ARG A 105 24.86 -21.90 -18.21
CA ARG A 105 25.03 -20.85 -17.21
C ARG A 105 23.68 -20.29 -16.75
N LEU A 106 22.75 -20.03 -17.67
CA LEU A 106 21.41 -19.56 -17.33
C LEU A 106 20.65 -20.58 -16.47
N VAL A 107 20.77 -21.88 -16.80
CA VAL A 107 20.14 -22.95 -16.01
C VAL A 107 20.78 -23.07 -14.63
N ASP A 108 22.10 -22.90 -14.51
CA ASP A 108 22.77 -22.89 -13.21
C ASP A 108 22.31 -21.74 -12.34
N GLU A 109 22.17 -20.51 -12.88
CA GLU A 109 21.62 -19.33 -12.20
C GLU A 109 20.16 -19.56 -11.75
N ILE A 110 19.33 -20.14 -12.61
CA ILE A 110 17.96 -20.55 -12.28
C ILE A 110 17.94 -21.53 -11.11
N SER A 111 18.79 -22.57 -11.19
CA SER A 111 18.86 -23.62 -10.16
C SER A 111 19.32 -23.07 -8.82
N GLU A 112 20.28 -22.16 -8.82
CA GLU A 112 20.72 -21.47 -7.60
C GLU A 112 19.57 -20.71 -6.94
N GLN A 113 18.76 -19.96 -7.71
CA GLN A 113 17.61 -19.26 -7.18
C GLN A 113 16.49 -20.20 -6.68
N GLU A 114 16.23 -21.29 -7.40
CA GLU A 114 15.20 -22.28 -7.01
C GLU A 114 15.55 -23.03 -5.72
N HIS A 115 16.84 -23.28 -5.47
CA HIS A 115 17.31 -24.05 -4.30
C HIS A 115 17.87 -23.16 -3.17
N ARG A 116 17.78 -21.85 -3.32
CA ARG A 116 18.24 -20.91 -2.31
C ARG A 116 17.48 -21.12 -0.99
N ASP A 117 18.21 -21.12 0.13
CA ASP A 117 17.61 -21.08 1.45
C ASP A 117 17.10 -19.68 1.77
N GLY A 118 15.89 -19.36 1.30
CA GLY A 118 15.25 -18.07 1.47
C GLY A 118 14.04 -17.90 0.58
N TRP A 119 13.35 -16.79 0.78
CA TRP A 119 12.19 -16.42 -0.04
C TRP A 119 12.60 -16.02 -1.46
N PHE A 120 11.94 -16.60 -2.45
CA PHE A 120 12.12 -16.24 -3.86
C PHE A 120 11.12 -15.11 -4.22
N SER A 121 11.58 -13.86 -4.22
CA SER A 121 10.72 -12.71 -4.49
C SER A 121 10.36 -12.56 -5.97
N ARG A 122 9.27 -11.86 -6.28
CA ARG A 122 8.89 -11.53 -7.67
C ARG A 122 9.96 -10.71 -8.37
N GLN A 123 10.65 -9.84 -7.66
CA GLN A 123 11.76 -9.06 -8.21
C GLN A 123 12.94 -9.97 -8.63
N ALA A 124 13.24 -10.99 -7.84
CA ALA A 124 14.26 -11.97 -8.19
C ALA A 124 13.84 -12.77 -9.44
N LEU A 125 12.56 -13.17 -9.54
CA LEU A 125 12.03 -13.80 -10.76
C LEU A 125 12.17 -12.90 -11.99
N MET A 126 11.81 -11.60 -11.88
CA MET A 126 11.95 -10.66 -12.98
C MET A 126 13.41 -10.54 -13.45
N ARG A 127 14.38 -10.53 -12.51
CA ARG A 127 15.83 -10.52 -12.86
C ARG A 127 16.21 -11.78 -13.63
N VAL A 128 15.84 -12.96 -13.13
CA VAL A 128 16.08 -14.24 -13.83
C VAL A 128 15.49 -14.24 -15.24
N GLN A 129 14.24 -13.81 -15.39
CA GLN A 129 13.60 -13.72 -16.71
C GLN A 129 14.28 -12.70 -17.63
N GLN A 130 14.76 -11.60 -17.10
CA GLN A 130 15.52 -10.60 -17.86
C GLN A 130 16.88 -11.17 -18.31
N GLU A 131 17.57 -11.89 -17.45
CA GLU A 131 18.85 -12.57 -17.78
C GLU A 131 18.66 -13.64 -18.85
N ILE A 132 17.58 -14.44 -18.76
CA ILE A 132 17.24 -15.41 -19.82
C ILE A 132 17.01 -14.70 -21.15
N ARG A 133 16.22 -13.61 -21.19
CA ARG A 133 15.97 -12.86 -22.42
C ARG A 133 17.25 -12.23 -22.98
N ALA A 134 18.10 -11.68 -22.13
CA ALA A 134 19.39 -11.13 -22.53
C ALA A 134 20.34 -12.23 -23.07
N GLY A 135 20.38 -13.37 -22.39
CA GLY A 135 21.13 -14.53 -22.85
C GLY A 135 20.66 -15.03 -24.21
N PHE A 136 19.34 -15.14 -24.42
CA PHE A 136 18.76 -15.53 -25.71
C PHE A 136 19.12 -14.55 -26.85
N ALA A 137 19.12 -13.24 -26.55
CA ALA A 137 19.53 -12.23 -27.54
C ALA A 137 21.02 -12.30 -27.92
N ALA A 138 21.86 -12.84 -27.04
CA ALA A 138 23.28 -12.98 -27.25
C ALA A 138 23.66 -14.31 -27.92
N LEU A 139 22.73 -15.25 -28.12
CA LEU A 139 23.02 -16.54 -28.72
C LEU A 139 23.41 -16.40 -30.20
N PRO A 140 24.48 -17.08 -30.65
CA PRO A 140 24.87 -17.05 -32.04
C PRO A 140 23.95 -17.88 -32.94
N LEU A 141 23.24 -18.89 -32.40
CA LEU A 141 22.26 -19.68 -33.14
C LEU A 141 20.86 -19.05 -33.06
N PRO A 142 20.06 -19.09 -34.13
CA PRO A 142 18.64 -18.72 -34.07
C PRO A 142 17.88 -19.57 -33.07
N LEU A 143 17.03 -18.96 -32.26
CA LEU A 143 16.26 -19.65 -31.24
C LEU A 143 15.42 -20.81 -31.81
N ALA A 144 14.85 -20.64 -33.01
CA ALA A 144 14.08 -21.68 -33.69
C ALA A 144 14.85 -22.98 -33.97
N ARG A 145 16.17 -22.90 -34.00
CA ARG A 145 17.04 -24.04 -34.28
C ARG A 145 17.65 -24.72 -33.07
N LEU A 146 17.53 -24.12 -31.88
CA LEU A 146 18.15 -24.66 -30.66
C LEU A 146 17.67 -26.08 -30.32
N ASN A 147 16.42 -26.40 -30.64
CA ASN A 147 15.86 -27.75 -30.43
C ASN A 147 16.45 -28.83 -31.38
N GLU A 148 17.12 -28.43 -32.44
CA GLU A 148 17.77 -29.37 -33.38
C GLU A 148 19.07 -29.97 -32.80
N PHE A 149 19.66 -29.31 -31.79
CA PHE A 149 20.92 -29.67 -31.18
C PHE A 149 20.70 -30.26 -29.79
N ASP A 150 21.06 -31.51 -29.58
CA ASP A 150 20.89 -32.22 -28.30
C ASP A 150 21.59 -31.49 -27.15
N ALA A 151 22.74 -30.88 -27.40
CA ALA A 151 23.50 -30.11 -26.40
C ALA A 151 22.76 -28.85 -25.91
N CYS A 152 21.82 -28.33 -26.68
CA CYS A 152 21.08 -27.09 -26.34
C CYS A 152 19.64 -27.35 -25.87
N ARG A 153 19.04 -28.43 -26.36
CA ARG A 153 17.57 -28.67 -26.25
C ARG A 153 17.04 -28.57 -24.83
N ASP A 154 17.59 -29.35 -23.92
CA ASP A 154 17.03 -29.46 -22.55
C ASP A 154 17.18 -28.15 -21.79
N ASN A 155 18.34 -27.52 -21.87
CA ASN A 155 18.61 -26.23 -21.22
C ASN A 155 17.73 -25.11 -21.82
N TYR A 156 17.54 -25.10 -23.13
CA TYR A 156 16.66 -24.15 -23.80
C TYR A 156 15.20 -24.33 -23.36
N GLN A 157 14.70 -25.56 -23.31
CA GLN A 157 13.35 -25.86 -22.84
C GLN A 157 13.15 -25.46 -21.37
N GLN A 158 14.16 -25.69 -20.54
CA GLN A 158 14.13 -25.26 -19.14
C GLN A 158 14.06 -23.74 -19.03
N CYS A 159 14.85 -22.98 -19.77
CA CYS A 159 14.78 -21.51 -19.81
C CYS A 159 13.42 -21.02 -20.30
N LEU A 160 12.84 -21.61 -21.36
CA LEU A 160 11.50 -21.29 -21.85
C LEU A 160 10.45 -21.53 -20.77
N CYS A 161 10.51 -22.64 -20.07
CA CYS A 161 9.59 -22.97 -18.98
C CYS A 161 9.62 -21.90 -17.87
N TRP A 162 10.79 -21.33 -17.56
CA TRP A 162 10.90 -20.24 -16.58
C TRP A 162 10.38 -18.91 -17.11
N LEU A 163 10.45 -18.65 -18.42
CA LEU A 163 9.80 -17.47 -19.02
C LEU A 163 8.28 -17.57 -19.00
N GLU A 164 7.73 -18.76 -19.24
CA GLU A 164 6.28 -19.01 -19.39
C GLU A 164 5.61 -19.32 -18.04
N GLN A 165 6.24 -20.12 -17.19
CA GLN A 165 5.67 -20.65 -15.96
C GLN A 165 6.41 -20.20 -14.69
N GLY A 166 7.31 -19.21 -14.81
CA GLY A 166 8.18 -18.79 -13.72
C GLY A 166 7.43 -18.41 -12.45
N GLU A 167 6.27 -17.74 -12.56
CA GLU A 167 5.46 -17.37 -11.40
C GLU A 167 4.92 -18.61 -10.65
N ALA A 168 4.43 -19.62 -11.36
CA ALA A 168 3.95 -20.85 -10.73
C ALA A 168 5.10 -21.63 -10.05
N LYS A 169 6.25 -21.68 -10.68
CA LYS A 169 7.45 -22.30 -10.11
C LYS A 169 7.94 -21.56 -8.86
N ARG A 170 7.99 -20.24 -8.91
CA ARG A 170 8.32 -19.36 -7.77
C ARG A 170 7.40 -19.63 -6.58
N GLN A 171 6.08 -19.66 -6.83
CA GLN A 171 5.09 -19.94 -5.79
C GLN A 171 5.28 -21.33 -5.17
N GLN A 172 5.56 -22.34 -5.99
CA GLN A 172 5.82 -23.69 -5.53
C GLN A 172 7.12 -23.77 -4.69
N ALA A 173 8.19 -23.09 -5.11
CA ALA A 173 9.44 -23.00 -4.35
C ALA A 173 9.20 -22.33 -2.98
N ASN A 174 8.51 -21.18 -2.95
CA ASN A 174 8.18 -20.48 -1.73
C ASN A 174 7.29 -21.32 -0.80
N GLN A 175 6.32 -22.05 -1.33
CA GLN A 175 5.47 -22.92 -0.53
C GLN A 175 6.29 -24.03 0.12
N ARG A 176 7.15 -24.71 -0.63
CA ARG A 176 8.05 -25.76 -0.10
C ARG A 176 8.98 -25.18 0.98
N TRP A 177 9.64 -24.08 0.67
CA TRP A 177 10.55 -23.42 1.61
C TRP A 177 9.83 -22.99 2.89
N THR A 178 8.64 -22.37 2.79
CA THR A 178 7.83 -21.96 3.95
C THR A 178 7.50 -23.17 4.83
N GLN A 179 6.99 -24.25 4.27
CA GLN A 179 6.64 -25.45 5.02
C GLN A 179 7.85 -26.03 5.77
N THR A 180 8.99 -26.16 5.10
CA THR A 180 10.23 -26.66 5.72
C THR A 180 10.72 -25.73 6.82
N THR A 181 10.74 -24.42 6.56
CA THR A 181 11.22 -23.39 7.49
C THR A 181 10.36 -23.30 8.75
N LEU A 182 9.02 -23.34 8.62
CA LEU A 182 8.13 -23.30 9.78
C LEU A 182 8.32 -24.51 10.71
N VAL A 183 8.64 -25.67 10.15
CA VAL A 183 8.96 -26.85 10.96
C VAL A 183 10.34 -26.73 11.60
N ALA A 184 11.35 -26.38 10.82
CA ALA A 184 12.75 -26.30 11.29
C ALA A 184 12.94 -25.19 12.34
N GLN A 185 12.23 -24.08 12.23
CA GLN A 185 12.34 -22.89 13.09
C GLN A 185 11.20 -22.81 14.14
N ARG A 186 10.55 -23.92 14.44
CA ARG A 186 9.41 -23.94 15.36
C ARG A 186 9.74 -23.31 16.72
N ALA A 187 10.92 -23.57 17.27
CA ALA A 187 11.36 -23.01 18.53
C ALA A 187 11.42 -21.48 18.52
N PHE A 188 11.84 -20.88 17.41
CA PHE A 188 11.84 -19.43 17.24
C PHE A 188 10.40 -18.87 17.31
N PHE A 189 9.46 -19.42 16.54
CA PHE A 189 8.08 -18.94 16.50
C PHE A 189 7.32 -19.16 17.82
N ASP A 190 7.71 -20.14 18.62
CA ASP A 190 7.12 -20.41 19.93
C ASP A 190 7.62 -19.45 21.01
N THR A 191 8.77 -18.78 20.82
CA THR A 191 9.44 -17.99 21.86
C THR A 191 9.68 -16.52 21.51
N VAL A 192 9.55 -16.12 20.23
CA VAL A 192 9.82 -14.75 19.76
C VAL A 192 8.90 -13.71 20.39
N GLU A 193 7.71 -14.10 20.81
CA GLU A 193 6.74 -13.26 21.51
C GLU A 193 6.33 -13.89 22.85
N SER A 194 5.52 -13.18 23.64
CA SER A 194 5.01 -13.65 24.93
C SER A 194 4.12 -14.90 24.83
N SER A 195 3.61 -15.18 23.64
CA SER A 195 2.82 -16.35 23.31
C SER A 195 3.23 -16.87 21.94
N PRO A 196 3.19 -18.20 21.70
CA PRO A 196 3.50 -18.77 20.40
C PRO A 196 2.72 -18.11 19.27
N LEU A 197 3.38 -17.85 18.15
CA LEU A 197 2.72 -17.34 16.97
C LEU A 197 1.85 -18.42 16.33
N ASN A 198 0.66 -18.05 15.91
CA ASN A 198 -0.22 -18.94 15.15
C ASN A 198 0.24 -19.13 13.70
N PRO A 199 -0.30 -20.12 12.95
CA PRO A 199 0.14 -20.43 11.60
C PRO A 199 0.07 -19.23 10.63
N SER A 200 -0.99 -18.41 10.67
CA SER A 200 -1.12 -17.25 9.78
C SER A 200 -0.12 -16.13 10.12
N GLN A 201 0.19 -15.92 11.39
CA GLN A 201 1.24 -15.02 11.85
C GLN A 201 2.63 -15.51 11.40
N CYS A 202 2.94 -16.80 11.57
CA CYS A 202 4.20 -17.38 11.12
C CYS A 202 4.40 -17.22 9.61
N GLN A 203 3.36 -17.51 8.81
CA GLN A 203 3.40 -17.33 7.36
C GLN A 203 3.65 -15.86 6.95
N ALA A 204 3.01 -14.92 7.64
CA ALA A 204 3.25 -13.49 7.39
C ALA A 204 4.69 -13.10 7.74
N VAL A 205 5.23 -13.58 8.87
CA VAL A 205 6.60 -13.27 9.32
C VAL A 205 7.66 -13.75 8.35
N VAL A 206 7.52 -14.94 7.75
CA VAL A 206 8.53 -15.47 6.81
C VAL A 206 8.39 -14.93 5.39
N ASN A 207 7.29 -14.26 5.05
CA ASN A 207 7.06 -13.73 3.72
C ASN A 207 8.11 -12.68 3.36
N GLY A 208 8.94 -12.97 2.36
CA GLY A 208 10.06 -12.14 1.93
C GLY A 208 9.81 -11.35 0.64
N GLU A 209 8.54 -11.06 0.27
CA GLU A 209 8.26 -10.18 -0.86
C GLU A 209 8.74 -8.74 -0.61
N ASN A 210 9.02 -8.02 -1.70
CA ASN A 210 9.46 -6.63 -1.64
C ASN A 210 8.37 -5.66 -1.14
N ALA A 211 7.10 -6.04 -1.30
CA ALA A 211 5.96 -5.32 -0.73
C ALA A 211 4.98 -6.32 -0.12
N VAL A 212 4.80 -6.27 1.19
CA VAL A 212 3.89 -7.17 1.93
C VAL A 212 2.86 -6.32 2.65
N LEU A 213 1.58 -6.62 2.40
CA LEU A 213 0.48 -6.08 3.19
C LEU A 213 -0.10 -7.18 4.08
N VAL A 214 -0.02 -7.00 5.39
CA VAL A 214 -0.63 -7.89 6.37
C VAL A 214 -1.96 -7.28 6.82
N LEU A 215 -3.05 -7.87 6.39
CA LEU A 215 -4.40 -7.52 6.81
C LEU A 215 -4.71 -8.21 8.13
N ALA A 216 -4.85 -7.43 9.16
CA ALA A 216 -4.92 -7.90 10.52
C ALA A 216 -6.07 -7.24 11.27
N GLY A 217 -7.11 -7.98 11.59
CA GLY A 217 -8.24 -7.44 12.33
C GLY A 217 -7.92 -7.00 13.76
N ALA A 218 -8.93 -6.48 14.46
CA ALA A 218 -8.78 -6.04 15.84
C ALA A 218 -8.39 -7.23 16.75
N GLY A 219 -7.29 -7.09 17.47
CA GLY A 219 -6.82 -8.14 18.41
C GLY A 219 -6.13 -9.35 17.77
N SER A 220 -5.73 -9.28 16.51
CA SER A 220 -5.04 -10.39 15.81
C SER A 220 -3.52 -10.42 16.00
N GLY A 221 -2.95 -9.51 16.79
CA GLY A 221 -1.51 -9.48 17.06
C GLY A 221 -0.68 -8.72 16.03
N LYS A 222 -1.22 -7.62 15.45
CA LYS A 222 -0.52 -6.74 14.50
C LYS A 222 0.90 -6.40 14.91
N THR A 223 1.06 -5.82 16.09
CA THR A 223 2.37 -5.39 16.62
C THR A 223 3.29 -6.58 16.88
N SER A 224 2.73 -7.74 17.32
CA SER A 224 3.52 -8.96 17.50
C SER A 224 4.12 -9.47 16.21
N VAL A 225 3.37 -9.41 15.09
CA VAL A 225 3.88 -9.82 13.78
C VAL A 225 4.98 -8.86 13.30
N LEU A 226 4.86 -7.55 13.54
CA LEU A 226 5.91 -6.58 13.20
C LEU A 226 7.21 -6.83 13.98
N VAL A 227 7.13 -7.02 15.29
CA VAL A 227 8.29 -7.32 16.15
C VAL A 227 8.90 -8.67 15.76
N ALA A 228 8.06 -9.69 15.54
CA ALA A 228 8.53 -11.00 15.08
C ALA A 228 9.18 -10.95 13.70
N ARG A 229 8.70 -10.10 12.78
CA ARG A 229 9.34 -9.89 11.47
C ARG A 229 10.74 -9.28 11.62
N ALA A 230 10.89 -8.25 12.45
CA ALA A 230 12.20 -7.67 12.73
C ALA A 230 13.15 -8.71 13.36
N ALA A 231 12.67 -9.46 14.35
CA ALA A 231 13.40 -10.57 14.96
C ALA A 231 13.82 -11.64 13.94
N TRP A 232 12.92 -12.01 13.03
CA TRP A 232 13.18 -12.98 11.98
C TRP A 232 14.32 -12.56 11.05
N LEU A 233 14.29 -11.31 10.59
CA LEU A 233 15.35 -10.76 9.73
C LEU A 233 16.73 -10.82 10.39
N LEU A 234 16.80 -10.50 11.69
CA LEU A 234 18.03 -10.60 12.48
C LEU A 234 18.45 -12.07 12.70
N HIS A 235 17.50 -12.93 13.07
CA HIS A 235 17.73 -14.36 13.30
C HIS A 235 18.29 -15.09 12.06
N ARG A 236 17.78 -14.72 10.89
CA ARG A 236 18.25 -15.25 9.61
C ARG A 236 19.55 -14.62 9.12
N GLY A 237 20.03 -13.55 9.73
CA GLY A 237 21.16 -12.76 9.23
C GLY A 237 20.85 -12.04 7.90
N GLU A 238 19.57 -11.87 7.57
CA GLU A 238 19.13 -11.17 6.35
C GLU A 238 19.29 -9.66 6.47
N ALA A 239 19.34 -9.13 7.68
CA ALA A 239 19.55 -7.70 7.95
C ALA A 239 20.37 -7.49 9.24
N SER A 240 21.15 -6.41 9.26
CA SER A 240 21.68 -5.85 10.49
C SER A 240 20.64 -4.94 11.17
N PRO A 241 20.71 -4.70 12.48
CA PRO A 241 19.77 -3.83 13.19
C PRO A 241 19.59 -2.45 12.54
N GLN A 242 20.66 -1.86 12.00
CA GLN A 242 20.64 -0.54 11.37
C GLN A 242 19.93 -0.51 10.02
N GLN A 243 19.70 -1.68 9.41
CA GLN A 243 18.99 -1.81 8.14
C GLN A 243 17.48 -1.97 8.32
N ILE A 244 17.00 -2.05 9.57
CA ILE A 244 15.58 -2.23 9.89
C ILE A 244 15.00 -0.92 10.41
N LEU A 245 13.92 -0.44 9.79
CA LEU A 245 13.14 0.72 10.22
C LEU A 245 11.74 0.28 10.60
N LEU A 246 11.33 0.53 11.86
CA LEU A 246 9.94 0.36 12.28
C LEU A 246 9.27 1.74 12.40
N LEU A 247 8.07 1.85 11.84
CA LEU A 247 7.28 3.08 11.85
C LEU A 247 5.93 2.84 12.54
N ALA A 248 5.66 3.66 13.53
CA ALA A 248 4.37 3.71 14.23
C ALA A 248 3.63 5.00 13.90
N PHE A 249 2.29 4.94 14.01
CA PHE A 249 1.45 6.10 13.73
C PHE A 249 1.59 7.20 14.78
N GLY A 250 1.69 6.82 16.06
CA GLY A 250 1.75 7.73 17.19
C GLY A 250 2.93 7.48 18.11
N ARG A 251 3.23 8.48 18.97
CA ARG A 251 4.35 8.42 19.90
C ARG A 251 4.20 7.27 20.92
N GLN A 252 3.04 7.12 21.51
CA GLN A 252 2.76 6.05 22.47
C GLN A 252 2.94 4.66 21.85
N ALA A 253 2.46 4.45 20.61
CA ALA A 253 2.65 3.19 19.88
C ALA A 253 4.13 2.90 19.59
N ALA A 254 4.91 3.94 19.24
CA ALA A 254 6.36 3.81 19.05
C ALA A 254 7.06 3.43 20.34
N GLU A 255 6.70 4.03 21.49
CA GLU A 255 7.25 3.72 22.80
C GLU A 255 6.92 2.28 23.24
N GLU A 256 5.66 1.84 23.07
CA GLU A 256 5.25 0.47 23.35
C GLU A 256 6.02 -0.54 22.48
N MET A 257 6.15 -0.25 21.19
CA MET A 257 6.92 -1.08 20.27
C MET A 257 8.41 -1.15 20.66
N ASN A 258 9.01 -0.03 21.04
CA ASN A 258 10.40 0.00 21.53
C ASN A 258 10.59 -0.80 22.81
N SER A 259 9.61 -0.80 23.73
CA SER A 259 9.65 -1.65 24.92
C SER A 259 9.67 -3.13 24.55
N ARG A 260 8.79 -3.56 23.66
CA ARG A 260 8.74 -4.93 23.17
C ARG A 260 10.02 -5.35 22.43
N ILE A 261 10.57 -4.45 21.59
CA ILE A 261 11.82 -4.73 20.88
C ILE A 261 12.94 -5.02 21.87
N ARG A 262 13.13 -4.16 22.89
CA ARG A 262 14.15 -4.37 23.93
C ARG A 262 13.95 -5.70 24.68
N GLU A 263 12.72 -6.04 25.02
CA GLU A 263 12.39 -7.27 25.72
C GLU A 263 12.62 -8.54 24.89
N ARG A 264 12.44 -8.46 23.55
CA ARG A 264 12.40 -9.63 22.68
C ARG A 264 13.65 -9.83 21.81
N LEU A 265 14.30 -8.73 21.39
CA LEU A 265 15.43 -8.81 20.46
C LEU A 265 16.80 -8.63 21.14
N ASP A 266 16.84 -8.33 22.42
CA ASP A 266 18.06 -8.08 23.21
C ASP A 266 19.01 -7.07 22.49
N THR A 267 18.42 -6.05 21.85
CA THR A 267 19.14 -4.99 21.15
C THR A 267 18.45 -3.65 21.29
N ASP A 268 19.23 -2.58 21.44
CA ASP A 268 18.79 -1.19 21.43
C ASP A 268 18.94 -0.53 20.05
N ASP A 269 19.53 -1.22 19.08
CA ASP A 269 19.85 -0.67 17.77
C ASP A 269 18.66 -0.68 16.80
N VAL A 270 17.71 -1.60 16.98
CA VAL A 270 16.43 -1.60 16.26
C VAL A 270 15.46 -0.67 16.99
N ARG A 271 14.98 0.37 16.30
CA ARG A 271 14.10 1.38 16.92
C ARG A 271 12.85 1.64 16.10
N ALA A 272 11.73 1.66 16.80
CA ALA A 272 10.49 2.19 16.26
C ALA A 272 10.43 3.71 16.45
N MET A 273 10.01 4.41 15.41
CA MET A 273 9.81 5.87 15.43
C MET A 273 8.54 6.28 14.73
N THR A 274 8.07 7.50 14.97
CA THR A 274 6.96 8.06 14.20
C THR A 274 7.46 8.62 12.87
N PHE A 275 6.56 8.82 11.89
CA PHE A 275 6.92 9.48 10.61
C PHE A 275 7.56 10.86 10.81
N HIS A 276 7.11 11.63 11.81
CA HIS A 276 7.69 12.93 12.11
C HIS A 276 9.09 12.81 12.75
N ALA A 277 9.29 11.81 13.62
CA ALA A 277 10.61 11.55 14.19
C ALA A 277 11.61 11.08 13.12
N LEU A 278 11.15 10.25 12.16
CA LEU A 278 11.94 9.86 10.99
C LEU A 278 12.31 11.08 10.13
N ALA A 279 11.34 11.94 9.81
CA ALA A 279 11.59 13.15 9.03
C ALA A 279 12.59 14.07 9.73
N LEU A 280 12.45 14.25 11.04
CA LEU A 280 13.39 15.01 11.86
C LEU A 280 14.79 14.40 11.83
N HIS A 281 14.90 13.08 11.96
CA HIS A 281 16.18 12.37 11.88
C HIS A 281 16.88 12.60 10.54
N ILE A 282 16.16 12.46 9.42
CA ILE A 282 16.69 12.71 8.08
C ILE A 282 17.22 14.15 7.95
N ILE A 283 16.46 15.13 8.44
CA ILE A 283 16.85 16.55 8.37
C ILE A 283 18.09 16.81 9.23
N GLN A 284 18.17 16.24 10.43
CA GLN A 284 19.31 16.38 11.33
C GLN A 284 20.61 15.85 10.72
N GLN A 285 20.54 14.75 10.00
CA GLN A 285 21.70 14.18 9.29
C GLN A 285 22.17 15.05 8.11
N CYS A 286 21.25 15.78 7.47
CA CYS A 286 21.52 16.59 6.28
C CYS A 286 21.84 18.06 6.57
N SER A 287 21.49 18.55 7.77
CA SER A 287 21.58 19.96 8.11
C SER A 287 22.34 20.16 9.41
N ARG A 288 23.21 21.20 9.44
CA ARG A 288 23.91 21.59 10.67
C ARG A 288 22.97 22.20 11.74
N LYS A 289 21.76 22.60 11.34
CA LYS A 289 20.74 23.15 12.24
C LYS A 289 19.61 22.14 12.41
N VAL A 290 19.36 21.78 13.67
CA VAL A 290 18.16 21.00 14.03
C VAL A 290 16.94 21.90 13.86
N PRO A 291 15.92 21.52 13.07
CA PRO A 291 14.71 22.31 12.94
C PRO A 291 13.98 22.37 14.28
N VAL A 292 13.55 23.55 14.65
CA VAL A 292 12.70 23.78 15.82
C VAL A 292 11.25 23.57 15.39
N ILE A 293 10.48 22.80 16.15
CA ILE A 293 9.04 22.68 15.90
C ILE A 293 8.35 23.95 16.42
N SER A 294 7.56 24.58 15.57
CA SER A 294 6.86 25.82 15.91
C SER A 294 5.90 25.63 17.10
N ARG A 295 5.79 26.67 17.91
CA ARG A 295 4.76 26.75 18.96
C ARG A 295 3.34 26.59 18.38
N LEU A 296 3.13 27.00 17.13
CA LEU A 296 1.86 26.78 16.42
C LEU A 296 1.47 25.31 16.30
N GLU A 297 2.40 24.36 16.36
CA GLU A 297 2.12 22.91 16.35
C GLU A 297 1.97 22.32 17.76
N THR A 298 2.69 22.85 18.73
CA THR A 298 2.76 22.26 20.08
C THR A 298 1.74 22.82 21.05
N ASP A 299 1.24 24.03 20.81
CA ASP A 299 0.28 24.74 21.67
C ASP A 299 -1.03 25.01 20.91
N GLY A 300 -2.05 24.18 21.17
CA GLY A 300 -3.34 24.28 20.50
C GLY A 300 -4.14 25.55 20.86
N VAL A 301 -3.94 26.11 22.04
CA VAL A 301 -4.60 27.36 22.46
C VAL A 301 -3.99 28.53 21.68
N TYR A 302 -2.65 28.64 21.70
CA TYR A 302 -1.91 29.65 20.95
C TYR A 302 -2.23 29.59 19.44
N ARG A 303 -2.31 28.41 18.88
CA ARG A 303 -2.66 28.20 17.47
C ARG A 303 -4.04 28.75 17.12
N ARG A 304 -5.06 28.44 17.94
CA ARG A 304 -6.44 28.93 17.71
C ARG A 304 -6.54 30.43 17.86
N GLU A 305 -5.88 31.01 18.86
CA GLU A 305 -5.80 32.47 19.02
C GLU A 305 -5.09 33.13 17.83
N PHE A 306 -3.99 32.56 17.36
CA PHE A 306 -3.28 33.03 16.17
C PHE A 306 -4.21 33.07 14.95
N LEU A 307 -4.92 31.97 14.68
CA LEU A 307 -5.84 31.87 13.55
C LEU A 307 -7.02 32.84 13.66
N SER A 308 -7.63 32.95 14.84
CA SER A 308 -8.74 33.88 15.08
C SER A 308 -8.30 35.32 14.86
N ARG A 309 -7.18 35.74 15.41
CA ARG A 309 -6.64 37.10 15.28
C ARG A 309 -6.37 37.46 13.82
N HIS A 310 -5.72 36.59 13.06
CA HIS A 310 -5.41 36.85 11.66
C HIS A 310 -6.67 36.83 10.78
N TRP A 311 -7.67 36.00 11.11
CA TRP A 311 -8.96 36.03 10.45
C TRP A 311 -9.72 37.32 10.70
N GLN A 312 -9.77 37.80 11.95
CA GLN A 312 -10.38 39.09 12.32
C GLN A 312 -9.66 40.25 11.62
N GLN A 313 -8.35 40.30 11.66
CA GLN A 313 -7.56 41.32 10.97
C GLN A 313 -7.83 41.35 9.47
N GLN A 314 -7.92 40.21 8.82
CA GLN A 314 -8.26 40.08 7.39
C GLN A 314 -9.63 40.71 7.08
N CYS A 315 -10.62 40.50 7.96
CA CYS A 315 -11.95 41.05 7.80
C CYS A 315 -12.00 42.57 8.06
N ASP A 316 -11.21 43.06 9.02
CA ASP A 316 -11.08 44.49 9.32
C ASP A 316 -10.39 45.25 8.16
N GLU A 317 -9.33 44.68 7.61
CA GLU A 317 -8.55 45.33 6.55
C GLU A 317 -9.31 45.39 5.20
N LYS A 318 -10.16 44.39 4.89
CA LYS A 318 -10.77 44.24 3.58
C LYS A 318 -12.23 43.84 3.65
N LYS A 319 -13.14 44.79 3.38
CA LYS A 319 -14.59 44.53 3.33
C LYS A 319 -14.98 43.38 2.36
N THR A 320 -14.22 43.20 1.27
CA THR A 320 -14.44 42.11 0.31
C THR A 320 -14.16 40.74 0.95
N GLN A 321 -13.16 40.66 1.82
CA GLN A 321 -12.85 39.44 2.57
C GLN A 321 -13.94 39.15 3.59
N ALA A 322 -14.37 40.16 4.36
CA ALA A 322 -15.47 40.01 5.32
C ALA A 322 -16.77 39.55 4.64
N LYS A 323 -17.08 40.12 3.44
CA LYS A 323 -18.25 39.68 2.65
C LYS A 323 -18.11 38.22 2.21
N GLY A 324 -16.94 37.82 1.70
CA GLY A 324 -16.70 36.43 1.29
C GLY A 324 -16.79 35.44 2.46
N TRP A 325 -16.26 35.82 3.64
CA TRP A 325 -16.40 35.00 4.83
C TRP A 325 -17.85 34.88 5.31
N ARG A 326 -18.61 36.01 5.28
CA ARG A 326 -20.06 35.97 5.61
C ARG A 326 -20.77 34.98 4.70
N GLN A 327 -20.56 35.10 3.40
CA GLN A 327 -21.14 34.21 2.40
C GLN A 327 -20.78 32.74 2.66
N TRP A 328 -19.54 32.43 2.89
CA TRP A 328 -19.11 31.07 3.18
C TRP A 328 -19.76 30.48 4.42
N LEU A 329 -19.77 31.24 5.53
CA LEU A 329 -20.30 30.76 6.80
C LEU A 329 -21.82 30.59 6.77
N THR A 330 -22.55 31.45 6.01
CA THR A 330 -24.03 31.37 5.94
C THR A 330 -24.50 30.36 4.89
N GLU A 331 -23.90 30.32 3.69
CA GLU A 331 -24.41 29.50 2.60
C GLU A 331 -23.95 28.04 2.68
N GLU A 332 -22.71 27.79 3.07
CA GLU A 332 -22.13 26.44 3.12
C GLU A 332 -22.24 25.80 4.51
N LEU A 333 -22.01 26.59 5.58
CA LEU A 333 -22.05 26.07 6.95
C LEU A 333 -23.37 26.31 7.64
N GLU A 334 -24.30 27.04 7.01
CA GLU A 334 -25.63 27.38 7.55
C GLU A 334 -25.55 28.06 8.93
N TRP A 335 -24.50 28.88 9.15
CA TRP A 335 -24.36 29.57 10.43
C TRP A 335 -25.17 30.86 10.46
N THR A 336 -25.90 31.09 11.54
CA THR A 336 -26.52 32.39 11.85
C THR A 336 -25.41 33.31 12.35
N LEU A 337 -25.23 34.45 11.67
CA LEU A 337 -24.18 35.42 11.98
C LEU A 337 -24.80 36.72 12.54
N PRO A 338 -24.12 37.36 13.50
CA PRO A 338 -24.52 38.71 13.95
C PRO A 338 -24.56 39.72 12.81
N GLU A 339 -25.41 40.74 12.96
CA GLU A 339 -25.39 41.87 12.05
C GLU A 339 -24.11 42.71 12.19
N GLY A 340 -23.72 43.43 11.16
CA GLY A 340 -22.54 44.31 11.19
C GLY A 340 -21.23 43.53 11.16
N ASN A 341 -20.30 43.83 12.06
CA ASN A 341 -18.95 43.27 12.11
C ASN A 341 -18.94 41.93 12.84
N PHE A 342 -19.58 40.91 12.26
CA PHE A 342 -19.76 39.56 12.85
C PHE A 342 -18.41 38.92 13.30
N TRP A 343 -17.28 39.27 12.71
CA TRP A 343 -15.97 38.74 13.05
C TRP A 343 -15.42 39.26 14.40
N GLN A 344 -16.07 40.29 15.01
CA GLN A 344 -15.71 40.76 16.33
C GLN A 344 -16.36 39.94 17.45
N ASP A 345 -17.31 39.07 17.11
CA ASP A 345 -17.94 38.16 18.06
C ASP A 345 -16.95 37.08 18.51
N SER A 346 -16.62 37.06 19.80
CA SER A 346 -15.60 36.16 20.35
C SER A 346 -16.05 34.68 20.36
N VAL A 347 -17.36 34.43 20.52
CA VAL A 347 -17.91 33.05 20.51
C VAL A 347 -17.83 32.49 19.11
N LEU A 348 -18.21 33.29 18.10
CA LEU A 348 -18.10 32.92 16.71
C LEU A 348 -16.65 32.69 16.31
N ALA A 349 -15.74 33.59 16.69
CA ALA A 349 -14.31 33.47 16.40
C ALA A 349 -13.71 32.19 17.00
N SER A 350 -14.06 31.88 18.24
CA SER A 350 -13.62 30.63 18.89
C SER A 350 -14.17 29.38 18.20
N ARG A 351 -15.44 29.40 17.81
CA ARG A 351 -16.08 28.30 17.07
C ARG A 351 -15.42 28.10 15.69
N LEU A 352 -15.12 29.19 14.99
CA LEU A 352 -14.49 29.16 13.67
C LEU A 352 -13.04 28.72 13.74
N ALA A 353 -12.31 29.03 14.82
CA ALA A 353 -10.90 28.69 14.98
C ALA A 353 -10.62 27.20 14.74
N GLY A 354 -11.48 26.32 15.24
CA GLY A 354 -11.35 24.88 15.00
C GLY A 354 -11.53 24.47 13.52
N ARG A 355 -12.41 25.17 12.79
CA ARG A 355 -12.56 24.96 11.34
C ARG A 355 -11.34 25.49 10.58
N LEU A 356 -10.87 26.70 10.92
CA LEU A 356 -9.67 27.28 10.32
C LEU A 356 -8.44 26.41 10.53
N GLU A 357 -8.28 25.85 11.73
CA GLU A 357 -7.20 24.90 12.05
C GLU A 357 -7.25 23.67 11.11
N ARG A 358 -8.44 23.08 10.95
CA ARG A 358 -8.65 21.93 10.08
C ARG A 358 -8.39 22.26 8.60
N TRP A 359 -8.98 23.33 8.07
CA TRP A 359 -8.82 23.71 6.67
C TRP A 359 -7.38 24.08 6.32
N LEU A 360 -6.72 24.85 7.20
CA LEU A 360 -5.31 25.19 7.02
C LEU A 360 -4.42 23.93 7.10
N GLY A 361 -4.75 22.99 7.99
CA GLY A 361 -4.07 21.71 8.09
C GLY A 361 -4.12 20.91 6.81
N LEU A 362 -5.31 20.80 6.17
CA LEU A 362 -5.50 20.14 4.88
C LEU A 362 -4.68 20.81 3.77
N MET A 363 -4.72 22.14 3.68
CA MET A 363 -3.92 22.88 2.69
C MET A 363 -2.41 22.67 2.86
N ARG A 364 -1.92 22.58 4.09
CA ARG A 364 -0.50 22.34 4.40
C ARG A 364 -0.08 20.90 4.07
N MET A 365 -0.97 19.91 4.34
CA MET A 365 -0.71 18.50 4.01
C MET A 365 -0.59 18.28 2.50
N GLN A 366 -1.42 18.94 1.70
CA GLN A 366 -1.29 18.87 0.24
C GLN A 366 0.06 19.46 -0.22
N GLY A 367 0.54 20.49 0.46
CA GLY A 367 1.74 21.20 0.01
C GLY A 367 1.49 21.93 -1.31
N GLY A 368 2.59 22.33 -1.97
CA GLY A 368 2.51 22.90 -3.31
C GLY A 368 1.97 24.33 -3.37
N THR A 369 1.67 24.74 -4.58
CA THR A 369 1.15 26.06 -4.95
C THR A 369 -0.39 26.07 -4.97
N GLN A 370 -0.97 27.25 -4.94
CA GLN A 370 -2.42 27.39 -5.09
C GLN A 370 -2.93 26.83 -6.44
N SER A 371 -2.11 26.90 -7.49
CA SER A 371 -2.45 26.34 -8.81
C SER A 371 -2.52 24.82 -8.78
N GLU A 372 -1.60 24.17 -8.09
CA GLU A 372 -1.60 22.72 -7.92
C GLU A 372 -2.81 22.26 -7.10
N MET A 373 -3.18 22.99 -6.04
CA MET A 373 -4.40 22.70 -5.29
C MET A 373 -5.65 22.85 -6.17
N LEU A 374 -5.72 23.90 -7.02
CA LEU A 374 -6.85 24.11 -7.94
C LEU A 374 -7.00 22.98 -8.96
N ALA A 375 -5.93 22.33 -9.33
CA ALA A 375 -5.97 21.18 -10.25
C ALA A 375 -6.65 19.93 -9.64
N LEU A 376 -6.83 19.88 -8.32
CA LEU A 376 -7.54 18.78 -7.65
C LEU A 376 -9.06 18.88 -7.81
N ALA A 377 -9.60 20.09 -8.05
CA ALA A 377 -11.02 20.32 -8.19
C ALA A 377 -11.50 19.99 -9.61
N ASP A 378 -12.68 19.35 -9.71
CA ASP A 378 -13.40 19.21 -10.97
C ASP A 378 -13.93 20.57 -11.49
N ASP A 379 -14.46 20.60 -12.69
CA ASP A 379 -14.88 21.86 -13.34
C ASP A 379 -16.09 22.49 -12.64
N GLU A 380 -16.96 21.70 -12.00
CA GLU A 380 -18.15 22.17 -11.29
C GLU A 380 -17.79 22.84 -9.96
N THR A 381 -16.94 22.23 -9.19
CA THR A 381 -16.55 22.71 -7.85
C THR A 381 -15.44 23.76 -7.88
N ARG A 382 -14.64 23.78 -8.94
CA ARG A 382 -13.45 24.67 -9.09
C ARG A 382 -13.71 26.14 -8.82
N PRO A 383 -14.79 26.78 -9.32
CA PRO A 383 -15.02 28.22 -9.08
C PRO A 383 -15.22 28.53 -7.58
N LEU A 384 -16.01 27.73 -6.90
CA LEU A 384 -16.28 27.90 -5.48
C LEU A 384 -15.05 27.57 -4.64
N PHE A 385 -14.35 26.48 -4.96
CA PHE A 385 -13.10 26.11 -4.32
C PHE A 385 -12.04 27.21 -4.44
N GLN A 386 -11.91 27.82 -5.62
CA GLN A 386 -11.01 28.97 -5.83
C GLN A 386 -11.34 30.15 -4.92
N GLN A 387 -12.63 30.45 -4.73
CA GLN A 387 -13.04 31.48 -3.77
C GLN A 387 -12.62 31.14 -2.34
N ARG A 388 -12.80 29.90 -1.91
CA ARG A 388 -12.41 29.44 -0.56
C ARG A 388 -10.90 29.50 -0.35
N LEU A 389 -10.13 29.08 -1.36
CA LEU A 389 -8.67 29.21 -1.34
C LEU A 389 -8.22 30.68 -1.22
N ARG A 390 -8.88 31.62 -1.92
CA ARG A 390 -8.56 33.05 -1.81
C ARG A 390 -8.84 33.61 -0.41
N LEU A 391 -9.89 33.12 0.25
CA LEU A 391 -10.19 33.51 1.63
C LEU A 391 -9.16 32.95 2.63
N MET A 392 -8.67 31.73 2.40
CA MET A 392 -7.69 31.07 3.25
C MET A 392 -6.23 31.52 2.97
N ALA A 393 -5.94 32.07 1.78
CA ALA A 393 -4.58 32.43 1.39
C ALA A 393 -3.86 33.41 2.35
N PRO A 394 -4.50 34.45 2.91
CA PRO A 394 -3.88 35.34 3.89
C PRO A 394 -3.47 34.60 5.17
N LEU A 395 -4.30 33.66 5.64
CA LEU A 395 -4.00 32.85 6.82
C LEU A 395 -2.80 31.91 6.58
N LEU A 396 -2.77 31.27 5.41
CA LEU A 396 -1.63 30.44 5.03
C LEU A 396 -0.34 31.26 4.91
N LYS A 397 -0.45 32.50 4.37
CA LYS A 397 0.70 33.44 4.29
C LYS A 397 1.17 33.87 5.68
N ALA A 398 0.25 34.19 6.58
CA ALA A 398 0.57 34.54 7.98
C ALA A 398 1.25 33.37 8.70
N TRP A 399 0.74 32.15 8.50
CA TRP A 399 1.36 30.93 9.04
C TRP A 399 2.80 30.74 8.54
N LYS A 400 3.01 30.78 7.23
CA LYS A 400 4.35 30.66 6.64
C LYS A 400 5.31 31.75 7.13
N LYS A 401 4.79 32.98 7.33
CA LYS A 401 5.56 34.08 7.88
C LYS A 401 5.96 33.80 9.34
N ALA A 402 5.01 33.37 10.17
CA ALA A 402 5.30 33.04 11.58
C ALA A 402 6.38 31.95 11.68
N LEU A 403 6.29 30.87 10.92
CA LEU A 403 7.33 29.83 10.87
C LEU A 403 8.68 30.39 10.49
N LYS A 404 8.73 31.27 9.48
CA LYS A 404 9.97 31.92 9.06
C LYS A 404 10.56 32.83 10.13
N ASP A 405 9.71 33.63 10.78
CA ASP A 405 10.12 34.57 11.84
C ASP A 405 10.61 33.83 13.09
N GLU A 406 10.02 32.67 13.42
CA GLU A 406 10.47 31.77 14.48
C GLU A 406 11.72 30.96 14.08
N GLY A 407 12.09 30.89 12.79
CA GLY A 407 13.08 29.95 12.28
C GLY A 407 12.70 28.49 12.51
N ALA A 408 11.39 28.22 12.54
CA ALA A 408 10.80 26.93 12.90
C ALA A 408 10.11 26.26 11.70
N VAL A 409 9.73 24.99 11.89
CA VAL A 409 8.97 24.19 10.92
C VAL A 409 7.70 23.66 11.56
N ASP A 410 6.70 23.40 10.73
CA ASP A 410 5.52 22.64 11.13
C ASP A 410 5.64 21.15 10.74
N PHE A 411 4.73 20.31 11.22
CA PHE A 411 4.79 18.87 10.98
C PHE A 411 4.69 18.50 9.48
N SER A 412 3.85 19.20 8.71
CA SER A 412 3.77 19.00 7.26
C SER A 412 5.04 19.40 6.54
N GLY A 413 5.60 20.56 6.90
CA GLY A 413 6.87 21.08 6.38
C GLY A 413 8.05 20.15 6.69
N LEU A 414 8.04 19.52 7.87
CA LEU A 414 9.06 18.56 8.28
C LEU A 414 9.11 17.36 7.31
N ILE A 415 7.95 16.74 7.01
CA ILE A 415 7.90 15.60 6.09
C ILE A 415 8.28 16.03 4.66
N HIS A 416 7.77 17.17 4.18
CA HIS A 416 8.12 17.68 2.85
C HIS A 416 9.63 17.95 2.70
N GLN A 417 10.25 18.50 3.73
CA GLN A 417 11.69 18.78 3.73
C GLN A 417 12.51 17.48 3.71
N ALA A 418 12.08 16.46 4.48
CA ALA A 418 12.73 15.16 4.47
C ALA A 418 12.65 14.48 3.09
N VAL A 419 11.46 14.47 2.46
CA VAL A 419 11.28 13.97 1.09
C VAL A 419 12.20 14.70 0.10
N ASN A 420 12.28 16.04 0.19
CA ASN A 420 13.15 16.82 -0.69
C ASN A 420 14.64 16.49 -0.50
N TYR A 421 15.09 16.16 0.72
CA TYR A 421 16.47 15.72 0.95
C TYR A 421 16.75 14.33 0.38
N LEU A 422 15.78 13.41 0.46
CA LEU A 422 15.85 12.09 -0.14
C LEU A 422 15.90 12.19 -1.67
N ASP A 423 14.97 12.94 -2.28
CA ASP A 423 14.88 13.12 -3.74
C ASP A 423 16.13 13.80 -4.33
N LYS A 424 16.81 14.65 -3.56
CA LYS A 424 18.07 15.31 -3.96
C LYS A 424 19.31 14.49 -3.63
N GLY A 425 19.17 13.29 -3.10
CA GLY A 425 20.29 12.44 -2.71
C GLY A 425 21.15 13.00 -1.60
N ARG A 426 20.63 13.93 -0.78
CA ARG A 426 21.37 14.50 0.38
C ARG A 426 21.42 13.58 1.58
N PHE A 427 20.46 12.67 1.66
CA PHE A 427 20.38 11.61 2.65
C PHE A 427 20.41 10.27 1.91
N VAL A 428 21.27 9.37 2.34
CA VAL A 428 21.30 7.98 1.87
C VAL A 428 20.67 7.11 2.94
N SER A 429 19.58 6.44 2.59
CA SER A 429 18.85 5.58 3.53
C SER A 429 19.67 4.34 3.88
N PRO A 430 19.94 4.09 5.18
CA PRO A 430 20.54 2.84 5.60
C PRO A 430 19.53 1.69 5.66
N TRP A 431 18.24 1.99 5.55
CA TRP A 431 17.17 1.02 5.79
C TRP A 431 16.81 0.24 4.52
N HIS A 432 16.97 -1.08 4.60
CA HIS A 432 16.56 -2.02 3.57
C HIS A 432 15.20 -2.65 3.88
N HIS A 433 14.82 -2.70 5.16
CA HIS A 433 13.54 -3.27 5.60
C HIS A 433 12.74 -2.21 6.34
N ILE A 434 11.63 -1.79 5.76
CA ILE A 434 10.73 -0.77 6.30
C ILE A 434 9.45 -1.47 6.76
N LEU A 435 9.21 -1.46 8.08
CA LEU A 435 8.06 -2.09 8.71
C LEU A 435 7.12 -0.99 9.22
N VAL A 436 5.85 -1.02 8.85
CA VAL A 436 4.90 0.05 9.17
C VAL A 436 3.67 -0.52 9.87
N ASP A 437 3.35 0.02 11.07
CA ASP A 437 2.13 -0.31 11.81
C ASP A 437 0.97 0.62 11.42
N GLU A 438 -0.27 0.18 11.69
CA GLU A 438 -1.52 0.91 11.43
C GLU A 438 -1.57 1.53 10.03
N PHE A 439 -1.17 0.76 9.01
CA PHE A 439 -0.96 1.25 7.65
C PHE A 439 -2.23 1.88 7.02
N GLN A 440 -3.44 1.48 7.45
CA GLN A 440 -4.71 2.04 7.00
C GLN A 440 -4.89 3.53 7.34
N ASP A 441 -4.07 4.07 8.24
CA ASP A 441 -4.11 5.48 8.65
C ASP A 441 -3.06 6.35 7.92
N ILE A 442 -2.40 5.78 6.91
CA ILE A 442 -1.37 6.50 6.17
C ILE A 442 -1.98 7.60 5.30
N SER A 443 -1.36 8.79 5.30
CA SER A 443 -1.70 9.89 4.39
C SER A 443 -0.81 9.87 3.14
N PRO A 444 -1.23 10.49 2.02
CA PRO A 444 -0.41 10.60 0.82
C PRO A 444 0.98 11.22 1.08
N GLN A 445 1.06 12.17 2.00
CA GLN A 445 2.32 12.79 2.38
C GLN A 445 3.29 11.79 3.04
N ARG A 446 2.78 10.92 3.92
CA ARG A 446 3.58 9.86 4.55
C ARG A 446 3.94 8.74 3.56
N ALA A 447 3.02 8.40 2.66
CA ALA A 447 3.28 7.45 1.58
C ALA A 447 4.43 7.93 0.68
N ARG A 448 4.45 9.22 0.30
CA ARG A 448 5.58 9.83 -0.44
C ARG A 448 6.92 9.68 0.27
N LEU A 449 6.95 9.81 1.61
CA LEU A 449 8.18 9.61 2.38
C LEU A 449 8.66 8.15 2.28
N LEU A 450 7.75 7.17 2.39
CA LEU A 450 8.08 5.74 2.21
C LEU A 450 8.60 5.46 0.79
N GLU A 451 7.92 5.98 -0.22
CA GLU A 451 8.35 5.82 -1.61
C GLU A 451 9.71 6.44 -1.88
N ALA A 452 9.98 7.64 -1.31
CA ALA A 452 11.27 8.31 -1.46
C ALA A 452 12.42 7.50 -0.82
N LEU A 453 12.18 6.86 0.33
CA LEU A 453 13.13 5.93 0.94
C LEU A 453 13.36 4.69 0.07
N ARG A 454 12.30 4.07 -0.42
CA ARG A 454 12.36 2.85 -1.23
C ARG A 454 13.05 3.06 -2.57
N ARG A 455 12.86 4.22 -3.20
CA ARG A 455 13.52 4.55 -4.48
C ARG A 455 15.04 4.59 -4.41
N GLN A 456 15.62 4.80 -3.21
CA GLN A 456 17.07 4.84 -3.04
C GLN A 456 17.72 3.45 -3.07
N SER A 457 16.96 2.40 -2.71
CA SER A 457 17.45 1.02 -2.75
C SER A 457 16.42 0.13 -3.44
N PRO A 458 16.71 -0.39 -4.65
CA PRO A 458 15.81 -1.31 -5.36
C PRO A 458 15.49 -2.57 -4.57
N GLU A 459 16.35 -2.96 -3.63
CA GLU A 459 16.19 -4.14 -2.78
C GLU A 459 15.41 -3.86 -1.49
N SER A 460 15.02 -2.60 -1.26
CA SER A 460 14.26 -2.27 -0.06
C SER A 460 12.90 -2.94 -0.06
N SER A 461 12.55 -3.51 1.10
CA SER A 461 11.24 -4.14 1.32
C SER A 461 10.34 -3.26 2.18
N LEU A 462 9.04 -3.30 1.89
CA LEU A 462 7.99 -2.69 2.70
C LEU A 462 7.11 -3.79 3.30
N PHE A 463 7.05 -3.86 4.62
CA PHE A 463 6.17 -4.75 5.35
C PHE A 463 5.15 -3.91 6.12
N ALA A 464 3.95 -3.77 5.56
CA ALA A 464 2.88 -2.94 6.06
C ALA A 464 1.85 -3.80 6.80
N VAL A 465 1.52 -3.44 8.03
CA VAL A 465 0.48 -4.12 8.81
C VAL A 465 -0.66 -3.15 9.08
N GLY A 466 -1.89 -3.55 8.79
CA GLY A 466 -3.04 -2.68 8.93
C GLY A 466 -4.38 -3.40 8.97
N ASP A 467 -5.42 -2.63 9.25
CA ASP A 467 -6.81 -3.08 9.28
C ASP A 467 -7.70 -2.05 8.57
N ASP A 468 -8.03 -2.28 7.31
CA ASP A 468 -8.91 -1.40 6.53
C ASP A 468 -10.28 -1.19 7.20
N TRP A 469 -10.75 -2.17 8.00
CA TRP A 469 -11.97 -2.05 8.78
C TRP A 469 -11.85 -1.09 9.96
N GLN A 470 -10.63 -0.66 10.33
CA GLN A 470 -10.35 0.34 11.35
C GLN A 470 -9.84 1.69 10.78
N ALA A 471 -10.02 1.92 9.46
CA ALA A 471 -9.66 3.19 8.82
C ALA A 471 -10.72 4.27 9.14
N ILE A 472 -10.44 5.07 10.17
CA ILE A 472 -11.37 6.08 10.72
C ILE A 472 -10.75 7.49 10.78
N TYR A 473 -9.67 7.75 10.07
CA TYR A 473 -8.94 9.02 10.10
C TYR A 473 -8.91 9.74 8.75
N ARG A 474 -9.92 9.52 7.87
CA ARG A 474 -10.06 10.26 6.62
C ARG A 474 -10.09 11.77 6.86
N PHE A 475 -10.79 12.22 7.90
CA PHE A 475 -10.85 13.63 8.28
C PHE A 475 -9.49 14.27 8.59
N SER A 476 -8.46 13.49 8.89
CA SER A 476 -7.07 13.93 9.08
C SER A 476 -6.18 13.64 7.86
N GLY A 477 -6.78 13.30 6.72
CA GLY A 477 -6.08 13.06 5.46
C GLY A 477 -5.55 11.63 5.27
N ALA A 478 -5.98 10.67 6.09
CA ALA A 478 -5.69 9.26 5.81
C ALA A 478 -6.38 8.80 4.52
N GLU A 479 -5.67 8.09 3.67
CA GLU A 479 -6.14 7.64 2.38
C GLU A 479 -6.26 6.11 2.33
N LEU A 480 -7.50 5.62 2.38
CA LEU A 480 -7.77 4.18 2.42
C LEU A 480 -7.31 3.45 1.16
N THR A 481 -7.31 4.10 -0.01
CA THR A 481 -6.88 3.50 -1.28
C THR A 481 -5.43 3.06 -1.26
N LEU A 482 -4.57 3.70 -0.47
CA LEU A 482 -3.19 3.28 -0.25
C LEU A 482 -3.10 1.86 0.36
N THR A 483 -4.13 1.42 1.09
CA THR A 483 -4.24 0.08 1.64
C THR A 483 -5.04 -0.86 0.74
N THR A 484 -6.21 -0.44 0.24
CA THR A 484 -7.09 -1.31 -0.55
C THR A 484 -6.57 -1.55 -1.97
N ALA A 485 -5.77 -0.63 -2.50
CA ALA A 485 -5.07 -0.75 -3.78
C ALA A 485 -3.54 -0.77 -3.59
N PHE A 486 -3.06 -1.45 -2.55
CA PHE A 486 -1.67 -1.46 -2.10
C PHE A 486 -0.66 -1.76 -3.22
N GLU A 487 -0.92 -2.79 -4.04
CA GLU A 487 -0.03 -3.18 -5.12
C GLU A 487 0.10 -2.11 -6.22
N GLN A 488 -0.95 -1.31 -6.45
CA GLN A 488 -0.90 -0.21 -7.43
C GLN A 488 0.01 0.92 -6.98
N HIS A 489 0.11 1.14 -5.67
CA HIS A 489 0.92 2.22 -5.09
C HIS A 489 2.35 1.79 -4.77
N PHE A 490 2.52 0.58 -4.23
CA PHE A 490 3.82 0.14 -3.69
C PHE A 490 4.49 -0.96 -4.51
N GLY A 491 3.89 -1.34 -5.63
CA GLY A 491 4.37 -2.39 -6.54
C GLY A 491 3.81 -3.77 -6.19
N GLU A 492 3.96 -4.69 -7.13
CA GLU A 492 3.55 -6.08 -6.95
C GLU A 492 4.17 -6.71 -5.71
N GLY A 493 3.37 -7.43 -4.95
CA GLY A 493 3.79 -7.97 -3.67
C GLY A 493 2.95 -9.13 -3.20
N ALA A 494 2.79 -9.25 -1.89
CA ALA A 494 1.97 -10.26 -1.26
C ALA A 494 0.99 -9.66 -0.26
N GLN A 495 -0.19 -10.25 -0.18
CA GLN A 495 -1.17 -9.96 0.86
C GLN A 495 -1.29 -11.16 1.79
N CYS A 496 -1.07 -10.95 3.09
CA CYS A 496 -1.26 -11.93 4.14
C CYS A 496 -2.47 -11.56 4.99
N ILE A 497 -3.22 -12.53 5.48
CA ILE A 497 -4.39 -12.30 6.34
C ILE A 497 -4.14 -12.96 7.69
N LEU A 498 -4.26 -12.19 8.78
CA LEU A 498 -4.31 -12.74 10.13
C LEU A 498 -5.78 -13.04 10.47
N ASP A 499 -6.11 -14.30 10.51
CA ASP A 499 -7.47 -14.83 10.59
C ASP A 499 -7.99 -15.02 12.02
N THR A 500 -7.17 -14.83 13.04
CA THR A 500 -7.49 -15.16 14.43
C THR A 500 -7.43 -13.91 15.31
N THR A 501 -8.46 -13.70 16.13
CA THR A 501 -8.46 -12.65 17.17
C THR A 501 -8.40 -13.25 18.56
N TYR A 502 -7.62 -12.62 19.44
CA TYR A 502 -7.45 -12.99 20.84
C TYR A 502 -8.19 -12.04 21.81
N ARG A 503 -8.83 -10.97 21.27
CA ARG A 503 -9.42 -9.92 22.08
C ARG A 503 -10.85 -10.23 22.50
N PHE A 504 -11.77 -10.36 21.56
CA PHE A 504 -13.20 -10.46 21.80
C PHE A 504 -13.73 -11.89 21.57
N ASN A 505 -14.92 -12.18 22.09
CA ASN A 505 -15.56 -13.45 21.88
C ASN A 505 -16.17 -13.59 20.46
N HIS A 506 -16.51 -14.84 20.09
CA HIS A 506 -16.96 -15.15 18.73
C HIS A 506 -18.25 -14.40 18.35
N ARG A 507 -19.16 -14.12 19.29
CA ARG A 507 -20.42 -13.43 19.00
C ARG A 507 -20.21 -11.95 18.66
N ILE A 508 -19.32 -11.27 19.40
CA ILE A 508 -18.90 -9.92 19.03
C ILE A 508 -18.27 -9.91 17.65
N GLY A 509 -17.37 -10.87 17.39
CA GLY A 509 -16.71 -11.02 16.11
C GLY A 509 -17.69 -11.28 14.96
N GLU A 510 -18.64 -12.17 15.14
CA GLU A 510 -19.67 -12.48 14.13
C GLU A 510 -20.48 -11.25 13.75
N ILE A 511 -21.01 -10.52 14.73
CA ILE A 511 -21.80 -9.31 14.48
C ILE A 511 -20.93 -8.24 13.82
N ALA A 512 -19.75 -7.96 14.36
CA ALA A 512 -18.86 -6.93 13.82
C ALA A 512 -18.42 -7.25 12.38
N ASN A 513 -18.04 -8.51 12.09
CA ASN A 513 -17.65 -8.95 10.76
C ASN A 513 -18.80 -8.80 9.75
N ARG A 514 -20.00 -9.28 10.09
CA ARG A 514 -21.18 -9.21 9.22
C ARG A 514 -21.63 -7.77 9.00
N PHE A 515 -21.53 -6.92 10.03
CA PHE A 515 -21.89 -5.51 9.93
C PHE A 515 -20.94 -4.73 8.99
N ILE A 516 -19.63 -4.90 9.14
CA ILE A 516 -18.67 -4.14 8.32
C ILE A 516 -18.62 -4.65 6.88
N GLN A 517 -18.82 -5.94 6.65
CA GLN A 517 -18.81 -6.54 5.31
C GLN A 517 -20.06 -6.24 4.46
N GLN A 518 -21.04 -5.54 5.01
CA GLN A 518 -22.13 -4.99 4.19
C GLN A 518 -21.60 -4.01 3.14
N ASN A 519 -20.48 -3.31 3.41
CA ASN A 519 -19.79 -2.51 2.42
C ASN A 519 -18.91 -3.41 1.51
N PRO A 520 -19.24 -3.54 0.21
CA PRO A 520 -18.52 -4.42 -0.72
C PRO A 520 -17.11 -3.95 -1.05
N ALA A 521 -16.77 -2.68 -0.76
CA ALA A 521 -15.44 -2.12 -1.00
C ALA A 521 -14.42 -2.52 0.07
N GLN A 522 -14.85 -3.09 1.20
CA GLN A 522 -13.95 -3.57 2.24
C GLN A 522 -13.20 -4.83 1.80
N LEU A 523 -11.94 -4.94 2.17
CA LEU A 523 -11.15 -6.13 1.91
C LEU A 523 -11.74 -7.34 2.66
N LYS A 524 -11.99 -8.42 1.92
CA LYS A 524 -12.60 -9.62 2.51
C LYS A 524 -11.62 -10.32 3.42
N LYS A 525 -12.00 -10.48 4.68
CA LYS A 525 -11.28 -11.27 5.67
C LYS A 525 -12.28 -11.87 6.66
N THR A 526 -11.93 -12.98 7.27
CA THR A 526 -12.72 -13.62 8.32
C THR A 526 -11.87 -13.65 9.58
N LEU A 527 -12.41 -13.14 10.67
CA LEU A 527 -11.74 -13.17 11.97
C LEU A 527 -12.43 -14.23 12.84
N ASN A 528 -11.65 -15.23 13.21
CA ASN A 528 -12.08 -16.30 14.10
C ASN A 528 -11.67 -15.98 15.52
N SER A 529 -12.62 -15.98 16.45
CA SER A 529 -12.32 -15.80 17.87
C SER A 529 -12.09 -17.15 18.55
N LEU A 530 -11.11 -17.19 19.46
CA LEU A 530 -10.84 -18.34 20.31
C LEU A 530 -11.66 -18.35 21.60
N ARG A 531 -12.49 -17.31 21.83
CA ARG A 531 -13.31 -17.19 23.04
C ARG A 531 -14.77 -17.41 22.70
N ASP A 532 -15.45 -18.18 23.53
CA ASP A 532 -16.90 -18.36 23.42
C ASP A 532 -17.66 -17.13 23.88
N GLY A 533 -18.82 -16.91 23.28
CA GLY A 533 -19.75 -15.84 23.64
C GLY A 533 -21.18 -16.28 23.37
N ASP A 534 -22.13 -15.63 24.02
CA ASP A 534 -23.55 -15.90 23.87
C ASP A 534 -24.28 -14.78 23.14
N LYS A 535 -25.59 -14.94 22.94
CA LYS A 535 -26.44 -13.94 22.28
C LYS A 535 -26.49 -12.61 23.02
N LYS A 536 -26.13 -12.57 24.31
CA LYS A 536 -26.11 -11.37 25.13
C LYS A 536 -24.77 -10.63 25.05
N SER A 537 -23.78 -11.16 24.34
CA SER A 537 -22.51 -10.48 24.16
C SER A 537 -22.61 -9.16 23.38
N VAL A 538 -23.66 -8.98 22.56
CA VAL A 538 -24.02 -7.70 21.95
C VAL A 538 -25.52 -7.49 22.14
N VAL A 539 -25.91 -6.35 22.73
CA VAL A 539 -27.30 -6.05 23.09
C VAL A 539 -27.64 -4.59 22.75
N LEU A 540 -28.81 -4.36 22.16
CA LEU A 540 -29.40 -3.03 22.00
C LEU A 540 -30.21 -2.67 23.24
N LEU A 541 -30.07 -1.45 23.76
CA LEU A 541 -30.83 -0.91 24.91
C LEU A 541 -31.30 0.52 24.58
N GLU A 542 -32.41 0.92 25.17
CA GLU A 542 -32.85 2.32 25.12
C GLU A 542 -31.90 3.19 25.98
N GLN A 543 -31.59 4.41 25.51
CA GLN A 543 -30.61 5.29 26.17
C GLN A 543 -30.95 5.63 27.61
N GLU A 544 -32.22 5.71 27.94
CA GLU A 544 -32.75 5.96 29.27
C GLU A 544 -32.43 4.84 30.28
N GLN A 545 -32.02 3.67 29.77
CA GLN A 545 -31.68 2.51 30.61
C GLN A 545 -30.21 2.50 31.08
N LEU A 546 -29.41 3.54 30.77
CA LEU A 546 -28.01 3.61 31.19
C LEU A 546 -27.83 3.47 32.69
N ASP A 547 -28.57 4.19 33.49
CA ASP A 547 -28.51 4.16 34.96
C ASP A 547 -28.83 2.77 35.51
N ALA A 548 -29.92 2.17 35.01
CA ALA A 548 -30.34 0.83 35.41
C ALA A 548 -29.31 -0.25 34.96
N LEU A 549 -28.67 -0.05 33.83
CA LEU A 549 -27.57 -0.91 33.37
C LEU A 549 -26.38 -0.84 34.33
N LEU A 550 -25.92 0.36 34.69
CA LEU A 550 -24.82 0.59 35.61
C LEU A 550 -25.14 0.07 37.04
N ASP A 551 -26.35 0.30 37.52
CA ASP A 551 -26.83 -0.29 38.80
C ASP A 551 -26.77 -1.81 38.77
N LYS A 552 -27.19 -2.45 37.67
CA LYS A 552 -27.11 -3.90 37.50
C LYS A 552 -25.66 -4.38 37.42
N MET A 553 -24.80 -3.67 36.64
CA MET A 553 -23.39 -4.02 36.49
C MET A 553 -22.64 -3.97 37.81
N SER A 554 -22.97 -3.02 38.68
CA SER A 554 -22.37 -2.90 40.02
C SER A 554 -22.59 -4.12 40.90
N GLY A 555 -23.61 -4.94 40.61
CA GLY A 555 -23.91 -6.16 41.33
C GLY A 555 -23.16 -7.40 40.88
N TYR A 556 -22.52 -7.43 39.71
CA TYR A 556 -21.85 -8.60 39.19
C TYR A 556 -20.47 -8.38 38.56
N VAL A 557 -20.13 -7.12 38.17
CA VAL A 557 -18.83 -6.81 37.60
C VAL A 557 -17.76 -6.74 38.68
N THR A 558 -16.61 -7.39 38.43
CA THR A 558 -15.51 -7.36 39.40
C THR A 558 -14.82 -6.00 39.39
N PRO A 559 -14.25 -5.54 40.52
CA PRO A 559 -13.61 -4.23 40.61
C PRO A 559 -12.43 -4.02 39.64
N GLU A 560 -11.80 -5.12 39.20
CA GLU A 560 -10.67 -5.06 38.27
C GLU A 560 -11.10 -4.89 36.79
N ALA A 561 -12.40 -5.13 36.52
CA ALA A 561 -12.90 -5.07 35.15
C ALA A 561 -13.06 -3.63 34.68
N ARG A 562 -12.50 -3.32 33.53
CA ARG A 562 -12.57 -2.02 32.89
C ARG A 562 -13.84 -1.89 32.04
N ILE A 563 -14.56 -0.81 32.19
CA ILE A 563 -15.75 -0.49 31.40
C ILE A 563 -15.48 0.79 30.61
N LEU A 564 -15.53 0.72 29.27
CA LEU A 564 -15.46 1.89 28.40
C LEU A 564 -16.86 2.34 28.00
N ILE A 565 -17.15 3.62 28.27
CA ILE A 565 -18.36 4.30 27.79
C ILE A 565 -17.91 5.15 26.59
N LEU A 566 -18.43 4.84 25.41
CA LEU A 566 -18.02 5.42 24.15
C LEU A 566 -19.16 6.25 23.55
N ALA A 567 -18.83 7.43 23.02
CA ALA A 567 -19.75 8.24 22.26
C ALA A 567 -19.07 8.80 21.00
N ARG A 568 -19.88 9.24 20.02
CA ARG A 568 -19.36 9.89 18.80
C ARG A 568 -18.64 11.21 19.11
N TYR A 569 -19.15 11.97 20.08
CA TYR A 569 -18.62 13.26 20.47
C TYR A 569 -18.37 13.35 21.98
N HIS A 570 -17.40 14.17 22.37
CA HIS A 570 -17.02 14.33 23.78
C HIS A 570 -18.12 15.00 24.62
N HIS A 571 -18.87 15.92 24.03
CA HIS A 571 -19.96 16.62 24.73
C HIS A 571 -21.19 15.74 25.02
N LEU A 572 -21.26 14.53 24.46
CA LEU A 572 -22.27 13.51 24.76
C LEU A 572 -22.00 12.76 26.07
N ARG A 573 -21.00 13.18 26.83
CA ARG A 573 -20.69 12.56 28.12
C ARG A 573 -21.88 12.71 29.07
N PRO A 574 -22.45 11.60 29.59
CA PRO A 574 -23.59 11.66 30.50
C PRO A 574 -23.25 12.33 31.84
N GLU A 575 -24.12 13.21 32.33
CA GLU A 575 -23.93 13.90 33.63
C GLU A 575 -23.89 12.91 34.80
N VAL A 576 -24.56 11.76 34.70
CA VAL A 576 -24.55 10.72 35.74
C VAL A 576 -23.14 10.23 36.07
N LEU A 577 -22.22 10.32 35.13
CA LEU A 577 -20.81 9.93 35.34
C LEU A 577 -20.05 10.87 36.30
N ASP A 578 -20.55 12.07 36.55
CA ASP A 578 -19.95 13.00 37.54
C ASP A 578 -20.13 12.50 38.97
N LYS A 579 -21.12 11.65 39.19
CA LYS A 579 -21.41 11.00 40.47
C LYS A 579 -21.04 9.54 40.49
N ALA A 580 -20.33 9.05 39.47
CA ALA A 580 -20.04 7.61 39.28
C ALA A 580 -19.29 7.00 40.45
N GLN A 581 -18.26 7.66 40.97
CA GLN A 581 -17.48 7.18 42.12
C GLN A 581 -18.29 7.04 43.40
N THR A 582 -19.31 7.89 43.60
CA THR A 582 -20.18 7.82 44.76
C THR A 582 -21.28 6.78 44.58
N ARG A 583 -21.85 6.66 43.36
CA ARG A 583 -22.96 5.76 43.09
C ARG A 583 -22.54 4.33 42.82
N TRP A 584 -21.40 4.15 42.10
CA TRP A 584 -20.85 2.86 41.69
C TRP A 584 -19.34 2.75 42.00
N PRO A 585 -18.98 2.76 43.31
CA PRO A 585 -17.55 2.82 43.71
C PRO A 585 -16.73 1.60 43.29
N ASN A 586 -17.39 0.52 42.95
CA ASN A 586 -16.77 -0.73 42.47
C ASN A 586 -16.65 -0.84 40.94
N LEU A 587 -17.14 0.14 40.18
CA LEU A 587 -17.03 0.13 38.73
C LEU A 587 -15.90 1.04 38.24
N HIS A 588 -15.03 0.51 37.41
CA HIS A 588 -13.98 1.26 36.70
C HIS A 588 -14.54 1.80 35.37
N LEU A 589 -15.11 3.01 35.41
CA LEU A 589 -15.78 3.66 34.27
C LEU A 589 -14.86 4.69 33.62
N ASP A 590 -14.53 4.49 32.36
CA ASP A 590 -13.80 5.45 31.52
C ASP A 590 -14.71 5.96 30.41
N PHE A 591 -14.81 7.28 30.24
CA PHE A 591 -15.53 7.87 29.11
C PHE A 591 -14.55 8.44 28.09
N MET A 592 -14.78 8.13 26.81
CA MET A 592 -14.03 8.72 25.70
C MET A 592 -14.83 8.68 24.39
N THR A 593 -14.35 9.42 23.39
CA THR A 593 -14.92 9.28 22.03
C THR A 593 -14.50 7.95 21.41
N ILE A 594 -15.31 7.45 20.47
CA ILE A 594 -14.98 6.20 19.76
C ILE A 594 -13.62 6.33 19.04
N HIS A 595 -13.30 7.49 18.46
CA HIS A 595 -12.00 7.75 17.84
C HIS A 595 -10.84 7.60 18.83
N ALA A 596 -10.97 8.13 20.04
CA ALA A 596 -9.95 8.05 21.08
C ALA A 596 -9.80 6.61 21.62
N SER A 597 -10.81 5.76 21.46
CA SER A 597 -10.77 4.36 21.89
C SER A 597 -9.95 3.44 20.96
N LYS A 598 -9.55 3.93 19.78
CA LYS A 598 -8.71 3.14 18.88
C LYS A 598 -7.40 2.76 19.58
N GLY A 599 -7.00 1.50 19.48
CA GLY A 599 -5.88 0.94 20.24
C GLY A 599 -6.21 0.47 21.66
N GLN A 600 -7.28 1.00 22.28
CA GLN A 600 -7.72 0.61 23.62
C GLN A 600 -8.51 -0.70 23.61
N GLN A 601 -8.67 -1.28 24.81
CA GLN A 601 -9.56 -2.42 25.05
C GLN A 601 -10.13 -2.39 26.47
N ALA A 602 -11.28 -2.98 26.65
CA ALA A 602 -11.94 -3.10 27.95
C ALA A 602 -12.68 -4.45 28.07
N ASP A 603 -13.02 -4.80 29.28
CA ASP A 603 -13.80 -6.01 29.52
C ASP A 603 -15.23 -5.82 29.02
N TYR A 604 -15.77 -4.64 29.22
CA TYR A 604 -17.13 -4.24 28.79
C TYR A 604 -17.11 -2.91 28.06
N VAL A 605 -18.02 -2.74 27.10
CA VAL A 605 -18.19 -1.49 26.34
C VAL A 605 -19.66 -1.07 26.31
N ILE A 606 -19.91 0.21 26.53
CA ILE A 606 -21.21 0.84 26.37
C ILE A 606 -21.09 1.93 25.31
N VAL A 607 -21.82 1.80 24.21
CA VAL A 607 -21.83 2.80 23.12
C VAL A 607 -23.08 3.64 23.23
N LEU A 608 -22.93 4.95 23.31
CA LEU A 608 -24.00 5.92 23.44
C LEU A 608 -24.31 6.62 22.11
N GLY A 609 -25.53 7.13 21.98
CA GLY A 609 -25.90 8.09 20.95
C GLY A 609 -26.20 7.45 19.59
N LEU A 610 -26.70 6.20 19.56
CA LEU A 610 -27.19 5.61 18.30
C LEU A 610 -28.58 6.19 17.97
N HIS A 611 -28.57 7.44 17.48
CA HIS A 611 -29.78 8.15 17.03
C HIS A 611 -29.51 8.91 15.73
N GLU A 612 -30.56 9.28 15.03
CA GLU A 612 -30.51 10.16 13.86
C GLU A 612 -30.38 11.64 14.23
N GLY A 613 -30.07 12.49 13.27
CA GLY A 613 -30.08 13.93 13.41
C GLY A 613 -28.76 14.53 13.91
N ARG A 614 -28.93 15.71 14.56
CA ARG A 614 -27.78 16.46 15.07
C ARG A 614 -27.08 15.68 16.19
N ASP A 615 -25.75 15.62 16.13
CA ASP A 615 -24.93 14.87 17.09
C ASP A 615 -25.21 13.36 17.12
N GLY A 616 -25.95 12.83 16.12
CA GLY A 616 -26.27 11.42 15.99
C GLY A 616 -25.08 10.54 15.55
N PHE A 617 -25.35 9.24 15.51
CA PHE A 617 -24.40 8.23 15.01
C PHE A 617 -25.16 7.21 14.15
N PRO A 618 -24.96 7.21 12.80
CA PRO A 618 -23.91 7.92 12.05
C PRO A 618 -24.05 9.44 12.07
N ALA A 619 -22.90 10.11 12.08
CA ALA A 619 -22.87 11.56 12.01
C ALA A 619 -23.17 12.05 10.59
N PRO A 620 -24.06 13.03 10.39
CA PRO A 620 -24.28 13.59 9.07
C PRO A 620 -23.00 14.24 8.53
N VAL A 621 -22.57 13.82 7.33
CA VAL A 621 -21.39 14.38 6.67
C VAL A 621 -21.72 15.79 6.16
N ARG A 622 -21.11 16.81 6.76
CA ARG A 622 -21.20 18.22 6.31
C ARG A 622 -19.80 18.73 6.01
N GLU A 623 -19.31 18.43 4.83
CA GLU A 623 -18.01 18.91 4.35
C GLU A 623 -18.21 20.21 3.59
N SER A 624 -17.35 21.20 3.85
CA SER A 624 -17.23 22.37 2.97
C SER A 624 -16.59 21.96 1.64
N VAL A 625 -16.78 22.76 0.59
CA VAL A 625 -16.13 22.50 -0.71
C VAL A 625 -14.61 22.38 -0.55
N LEU A 626 -14.01 23.13 0.36
CA LEU A 626 -12.57 23.04 0.64
C LEU A 626 -12.18 21.66 1.20
N GLU A 627 -12.99 21.13 2.11
CA GLU A 627 -12.78 19.79 2.67
C GLU A 627 -13.03 18.70 1.60
N ALA A 628 -14.11 18.82 0.85
CA ALA A 628 -14.48 17.85 -0.19
C ALA A 628 -13.41 17.70 -1.28
N VAL A 629 -12.69 18.79 -1.62
CA VAL A 629 -11.60 18.75 -2.62
C VAL A 629 -10.27 18.30 -2.02
N LEU A 630 -9.94 18.71 -0.79
CA LEU A 630 -8.62 18.45 -0.19
C LEU A 630 -8.55 17.14 0.59
N LEU A 631 -9.68 16.59 1.03
CA LEU A 631 -9.73 15.27 1.65
C LEU A 631 -9.73 14.17 0.58
N PRO A 632 -9.26 12.97 0.91
CA PRO A 632 -9.47 11.79 0.07
C PRO A 632 -10.95 11.62 -0.26
N ARG A 633 -11.26 11.17 -1.47
CA ARG A 633 -12.65 10.98 -1.90
C ARG A 633 -13.36 10.02 -0.96
N PRO A 634 -14.60 10.34 -0.53
CA PRO A 634 -15.39 9.43 0.26
C PRO A 634 -15.72 8.17 -0.58
N GLU A 635 -15.86 7.05 0.10
CA GLU A 635 -16.33 5.82 -0.53
C GLU A 635 -17.78 5.98 -0.97
N PRO A 636 -18.19 5.31 -2.07
CA PRO A 636 -19.55 5.42 -2.58
C PRO A 636 -20.60 4.72 -1.69
N TYR A 637 -20.16 3.89 -0.72
CA TYR A 637 -21.05 3.20 0.18
C TYR A 637 -21.53 4.14 1.32
N PRO A 638 -22.85 4.18 1.64
CA PRO A 638 -23.37 5.07 2.65
C PRO A 638 -22.70 4.86 4.01
N ASP A 639 -22.34 5.96 4.66
CA ASP A 639 -21.76 5.99 6.01
C ASP A 639 -20.56 5.07 6.21
N ALA A 640 -19.78 4.79 5.17
CA ALA A 640 -18.70 3.82 5.19
C ALA A 640 -17.71 4.06 6.35
N GLU A 641 -17.27 5.31 6.58
CA GLU A 641 -16.36 5.65 7.69
C GLU A 641 -17.06 5.51 9.06
N GLU A 642 -18.33 5.93 9.18
CA GLU A 642 -19.10 5.79 10.42
C GLU A 642 -19.38 4.31 10.74
N ARG A 643 -19.57 3.46 9.73
CA ARG A 643 -19.66 2.00 9.90
C ARG A 643 -18.35 1.40 10.45
N ARG A 644 -17.21 1.85 9.94
CA ARG A 644 -15.91 1.47 10.51
C ARG A 644 -15.76 1.97 11.95
N LEU A 645 -16.28 3.15 12.23
CA LEU A 645 -16.25 3.69 13.58
C LEU A 645 -17.08 2.83 14.55
N LEU A 646 -18.26 2.35 14.14
CA LEU A 646 -19.04 1.41 14.96
C LEU A 646 -18.32 0.05 15.09
N TYR A 647 -17.69 -0.44 14.02
CA TYR A 647 -16.86 -1.64 14.09
C TYR A 647 -15.72 -1.48 15.11
N VAL A 648 -15.06 -0.32 15.12
CA VAL A 648 -14.04 -0.01 16.15
C VAL A 648 -14.66 -0.08 17.54
N ALA A 649 -15.81 0.53 17.79
CA ALA A 649 -16.49 0.50 19.09
C ALA A 649 -16.83 -0.93 19.55
N LEU A 650 -17.43 -1.73 18.66
CA LEU A 650 -17.80 -3.12 18.93
C LEU A 650 -16.57 -3.97 19.33
N THR A 651 -15.46 -3.79 18.62
CA THR A 651 -14.25 -4.60 18.79
C THR A 651 -13.34 -4.12 19.93
N ARG A 652 -13.75 -3.14 20.74
CA ARG A 652 -13.03 -2.75 21.97
C ARG A 652 -13.30 -3.70 23.14
N ALA A 653 -14.49 -4.31 23.18
CA ALA A 653 -14.90 -5.19 24.27
C ALA A 653 -14.28 -6.58 24.18
N LYS A 654 -13.98 -7.17 25.36
CA LYS A 654 -13.60 -8.59 25.46
C LYS A 654 -14.85 -9.49 25.65
N HIS A 655 -15.81 -9.04 26.47
CA HIS A 655 -16.91 -9.88 26.95
C HIS A 655 -18.26 -9.45 26.42
N GLN A 656 -18.62 -8.16 26.53
CA GLN A 656 -19.97 -7.69 26.19
C GLN A 656 -19.98 -6.24 25.74
N VAL A 657 -20.90 -5.93 24.80
CA VAL A 657 -21.18 -4.60 24.27
C VAL A 657 -22.67 -4.29 24.44
N TRP A 658 -22.98 -3.13 25.02
CA TRP A 658 -24.30 -2.54 25.00
C TRP A 658 -24.32 -1.35 24.08
N LEU A 659 -25.30 -1.31 23.21
CA LEU A 659 -25.48 -0.26 22.19
C LEU A 659 -26.76 0.52 22.54
N LEU A 660 -26.56 1.74 23.03
CA LEU A 660 -27.68 2.55 23.55
C LEU A 660 -28.21 3.47 22.45
N TYR A 661 -29.48 3.30 22.12
CA TYR A 661 -30.17 4.03 21.06
C TYR A 661 -31.32 4.88 21.56
N SER A 662 -31.66 5.92 20.80
CA SER A 662 -32.88 6.71 21.04
C SER A 662 -34.09 5.95 20.52
N ARG A 663 -35.16 5.89 21.34
CA ARG A 663 -36.41 5.25 20.97
C ARG A 663 -37.17 6.00 19.89
N ASP A 664 -37.15 7.34 19.99
CA ASP A 664 -37.94 8.20 19.11
C ASP A 664 -37.30 8.39 17.74
N GLU A 665 -35.98 8.47 17.69
CA GLU A 665 -35.18 8.67 16.48
C GLU A 665 -34.03 7.66 16.43
N PRO A 666 -34.29 6.34 16.23
CA PRO A 666 -33.24 5.35 16.23
C PRO A 666 -32.32 5.51 15.01
N SER A 667 -31.04 5.27 15.21
CA SER A 667 -30.05 5.22 14.14
C SER A 667 -30.34 4.12 13.12
N ILE A 668 -30.03 4.35 11.84
CA ILE A 668 -30.07 3.30 10.80
C ILE A 668 -29.22 2.06 11.17
N PHE A 669 -28.19 2.23 11.98
CA PHE A 669 -27.36 1.12 12.47
C PHE A 669 -28.10 0.21 13.43
N VAL A 670 -29.15 0.70 14.11
CA VAL A 670 -30.01 -0.12 14.99
C VAL A 670 -30.75 -1.17 14.17
N ASP A 671 -31.34 -0.78 13.05
CA ASP A 671 -32.04 -1.69 12.14
C ASP A 671 -31.09 -2.72 11.53
N ASP A 672 -29.93 -2.29 11.06
CA ASP A 672 -28.89 -3.17 10.52
C ASP A 672 -28.47 -4.23 11.56
N LEU A 673 -28.20 -3.80 12.81
CA LEU A 673 -27.79 -4.69 13.90
C LEU A 673 -28.93 -5.65 14.29
N HIS A 674 -30.15 -5.19 14.30
CA HIS A 674 -31.32 -6.03 14.57
C HIS A 674 -31.50 -7.13 13.51
N GLN A 675 -31.34 -6.79 12.23
CA GLN A 675 -31.35 -7.75 11.12
C GLN A 675 -30.20 -8.78 11.24
N LEU A 676 -29.07 -8.41 11.83
CA LEU A 676 -27.97 -9.30 12.14
C LEU A 676 -28.22 -10.19 13.38
N GLY A 677 -29.39 -10.06 14.01
CA GLY A 677 -29.81 -10.86 15.17
C GLY A 677 -29.27 -10.36 16.50
N VAL A 678 -28.98 -9.06 16.62
CA VAL A 678 -28.70 -8.41 17.91
C VAL A 678 -30.02 -8.27 18.67
N PRO A 679 -30.15 -8.78 19.91
CA PRO A 679 -31.38 -8.73 20.67
C PRO A 679 -31.72 -7.29 21.11
N MET A 680 -33.00 -6.94 20.99
CA MET A 680 -33.59 -5.75 21.57
C MET A 680 -34.42 -6.13 22.82
N PRO A 681 -34.55 -5.27 23.83
CA PRO A 681 -35.39 -5.54 24.94
C PRO A 681 -36.84 -5.70 24.46
N ARG A 682 -37.53 -6.74 24.93
CA ARG A 682 -38.97 -6.85 24.71
C ARG A 682 -39.64 -5.68 25.44
N LYS A 683 -40.62 -5.01 24.78
CA LYS A 683 -41.49 -4.03 25.45
C LYS A 683 -42.03 -4.72 26.74
N PRO A 684 -41.91 -4.09 27.92
CA PRO A 684 -42.71 -4.54 29.02
C PRO A 684 -44.16 -4.41 28.59
N GLY A 685 -44.90 -5.53 28.56
CA GLY A 685 -46.29 -5.59 28.21
C GLY A 685 -47.16 -4.85 29.24
#